data_4075161ef8ce3f97bff8137444e80a4b
#
_entry.id   4075161ef8ce3f97bff8137444e80a4b
#
_cell.length_a   1.000
_cell.length_b   1.000
_cell.length_c   1.000
_cell.angle_alpha   90.00
_cell.angle_beta   90.00
_cell.angle_gamma   90.00
#
_symmetry.space_group_name_H-M   'P 1'
#
loop_
_entity.id
_entity.type
_entity.pdbx_description
1 polymer ?
#
loop_
_entity_poly.entity_id
_entity_poly.type
_entity_poly.pdbx_seq_one_letter_code
_entity_poly.pdbx_strand_id
1 'polypeptide(L)'
;MSNSKQIKEFLLKKFSETVQDLDETIIDYVTGVFEDETVTGDEIELIEILSPILMDIGVSNDEKESKQLINQLIDGLVQLKLITIKFKQAHLTTLSQPVALNKLDDRVDAAVGWMKPEESISILNKDQLEANEKRYNARRDARIAREERKKLRQNAALAALNNLKEHQTMMSSLLRGSNQSRDIHVEAFSLSYGKNDLIVNTDLHLNYGRKYGFIGRNGMGKTTLLRHIASRELGIDNNLSILHVEQEVNGADISVIDCVLEADIERDQLLKEVNRLNALPDNEKTNLAAKFQHIYDRLNVIDAHTAEARASSILCGLGFTEEMQQSPTKQFSGGWRMRVSLARALFIQPDVLLLDEPTNHLDLFACLWLEQYLINWEKTLMIVSHQREFLNAVCTDIIHLNNKKLDYYKGNYSVFERTRTDRLKSQQRVFEAQQNQRKHVQAFIDRFRYNAKRAKMAQSRIKFLEKMDVVSEVSDDPTVTLQFLEPEPLSPPILQFQDVSFGYQKDKLIFKNLNIGIDMNSRVALVGANGVGKTTLLQLLAGELEETSGLVLRNGKLRFSRFSQHFVDQLDLTKSPLDNFLTKYPGTNSQTARAHLGKFGLSGDLALRTVNTLSGGQKSRVVLSQIAWTRPHVLLLDEPSNHLDIDTVDALCQALNEFEGGILLVSHDERLISLVCDEIWYFDGEDNEPKEIKSFDGDWTDYKKQIWNL
;
A
#
# COMPACT_ATOMS: atom_id res chain seq x y z
N MET A 1 16.12 47.25 21.27
CA MET A 1 15.18 46.33 21.99
C MET A 1 14.62 45.39 20.94
N SER A 2 14.52 44.10 21.21
CA SER A 2 13.92 43.18 20.23
C SER A 2 12.44 43.48 20.07
N ASN A 3 11.88 43.29 18.87
CA ASN A 3 10.44 43.53 18.57
C ASN A 3 9.56 42.80 19.61
N SER A 4 9.94 41.65 20.08
CA SER A 4 9.28 40.88 21.13
C SER A 4 9.05 41.65 22.43
N LYS A 5 10.04 42.37 22.94
CA LYS A 5 9.88 43.20 24.15
C LYS A 5 8.88 44.35 23.95
N GLN A 6 8.84 44.93 22.76
CA GLN A 6 7.92 46.03 22.48
C GLN A 6 6.48 45.55 22.32
N ILE A 7 6.28 44.34 21.72
CA ILE A 7 4.97 43.71 21.62
C ILE A 7 4.48 43.33 23.02
N LYS A 8 5.33 42.72 23.86
CA LYS A 8 5.00 42.37 25.26
C LYS A 8 4.61 43.58 26.09
N GLU A 9 5.37 44.69 26.00
CA GLU A 9 5.02 45.98 26.70
C GLU A 9 3.71 46.55 26.24
N PHE A 10 3.38 46.49 24.94
CA PHE A 10 2.13 46.97 24.39
C PHE A 10 0.95 46.11 24.87
N LEU A 11 1.07 44.79 24.87
CA LEU A 11 0.05 43.85 25.35
C LEU A 11 -0.18 44.01 26.85
N LEU A 12 0.89 44.13 27.66
CA LEU A 12 0.77 44.40 29.08
C LEU A 12 0.03 45.68 29.40
N LYS A 13 0.30 46.75 28.67
CA LYS A 13 -0.39 48.03 28.87
C LYS A 13 -1.85 47.95 28.52
N LYS A 14 -2.24 47.17 27.51
CA LYS A 14 -3.65 47.07 27.08
C LYS A 14 -4.42 46.11 28.00
N PHE A 15 -3.84 45.02 28.43
CA PHE A 15 -4.52 44.06 29.30
C PHE A 15 -4.58 44.51 30.78
N SER A 16 -3.62 45.28 31.26
CA SER A 16 -3.66 45.87 32.63
C SER A 16 -4.80 46.87 32.86
N GLU A 17 -5.42 47.37 31.78
CA GLU A 17 -6.64 48.20 31.85
C GLU A 17 -7.90 47.36 32.13
N THR A 18 -7.85 46.02 31.87
CA THR A 18 -9.04 45.14 31.91
C THR A 18 -8.99 44.07 33.03
N VAL A 19 -7.80 43.57 33.41
CA VAL A 19 -7.64 42.49 34.40
C VAL A 19 -6.46 42.78 35.33
N GLN A 20 -6.69 42.70 36.67
CA GLN A 20 -5.72 43.10 37.70
C GLN A 20 -4.62 42.03 38.01
N ASP A 21 -4.84 40.75 37.67
CA ASP A 21 -3.86 39.65 37.88
C ASP A 21 -3.77 38.79 36.58
N LEU A 22 -2.89 39.17 35.68
CA LEU A 22 -2.59 38.38 34.47
C LEU A 22 -1.33 37.56 34.63
N ASP A 23 -1.44 36.25 34.38
CA ASP A 23 -0.31 35.33 34.40
C ASP A 23 0.69 35.67 33.26
N GLU A 24 1.96 35.88 33.64
CA GLU A 24 3.03 36.26 32.70
C GLU A 24 3.25 35.25 31.59
N THR A 25 2.94 33.97 31.81
CA THR A 25 3.04 32.89 30.85
C THR A 25 2.05 33.03 29.69
N ILE A 26 0.86 33.60 29.97
CA ILE A 26 -0.18 33.81 28.96
C ILE A 26 0.20 34.98 28.05
N ILE A 27 0.78 36.03 28.62
CA ILE A 27 1.26 37.19 27.85
C ILE A 27 2.40 36.75 26.94
N ASP A 28 3.29 35.89 27.40
CA ASP A 28 4.38 35.34 26.59
C ASP A 28 3.85 34.47 25.44
N TYR A 29 2.78 33.70 25.67
CA TYR A 29 2.12 32.91 24.64
C TYR A 29 1.46 33.82 23.59
N VAL A 30 0.67 34.82 23.98
CA VAL A 30 0.02 35.78 23.07
C VAL A 30 1.08 36.58 22.30
N THR A 31 2.19 36.93 22.93
CA THR A 31 3.33 37.59 22.25
C THR A 31 3.92 36.67 21.17
N GLY A 32 4.10 35.39 21.45
CA GLY A 32 4.60 34.38 20.52
C GLY A 32 3.67 34.20 19.28
N VAL A 33 2.36 34.24 19.50
CA VAL A 33 1.37 34.15 18.39
C VAL A 33 1.49 35.36 17.46
N PHE A 34 1.75 36.55 17.99
CA PHE A 34 1.96 37.76 17.18
C PHE A 34 3.36 37.85 16.54
N GLU A 35 4.32 37.04 16.95
CA GLU A 35 5.66 36.94 16.35
C GLU A 35 5.73 35.91 15.23
N ASP A 36 4.79 34.96 15.18
CA ASP A 36 4.77 33.92 14.15
C ASP A 36 4.32 34.49 12.81
N GLU A 37 5.26 34.63 11.87
CA GLU A 37 5.01 35.17 10.52
C GLU A 37 4.00 34.33 9.73
N THR A 38 3.79 33.08 10.09
CA THR A 38 2.82 32.19 9.42
C THR A 38 1.40 32.47 9.84
N VAL A 39 1.18 32.86 11.08
CA VAL A 39 -0.13 33.12 11.71
C VAL A 39 -0.55 34.58 11.52
N THR A 40 0.39 35.53 11.56
CA THR A 40 0.12 36.96 11.37
C THR A 40 -0.28 37.35 9.95
N GLY A 41 -0.25 36.40 9.00
CA GLY A 41 -0.67 36.60 7.60
C GLY A 41 -2.18 36.51 7.35
N ASP A 42 -2.96 35.95 8.29
CA ASP A 42 -4.41 35.73 8.14
C ASP A 42 -5.18 36.18 9.39
N GLU A 43 -6.01 37.22 9.22
CA GLU A 43 -6.84 37.82 10.30
C GLU A 43 -7.82 36.78 10.89
N ILE A 44 -8.33 35.86 10.07
CA ILE A 44 -9.30 34.85 10.49
C ILE A 44 -8.61 33.83 11.41
N GLU A 45 -7.41 33.43 11.07
CA GLU A 45 -6.61 32.45 11.84
C GLU A 45 -6.18 33.04 13.21
N LEU A 46 -5.80 34.31 13.24
CA LEU A 46 -5.52 35.04 14.51
C LEU A 46 -6.76 35.15 15.41
N ILE A 47 -7.93 35.38 14.84
CA ILE A 47 -9.18 35.43 15.60
C ILE A 47 -9.54 34.04 16.14
N GLU A 48 -9.38 32.99 15.37
CA GLU A 48 -9.67 31.61 15.82
C GLU A 48 -8.74 31.14 16.93
N ILE A 49 -7.48 31.55 16.93
CA ILE A 49 -6.50 31.16 17.96
C ILE A 49 -6.66 31.97 19.23
N LEU A 50 -6.83 33.29 19.14
CA LEU A 50 -6.81 34.20 20.28
C LEU A 50 -8.17 34.37 20.97
N SER A 51 -9.29 34.18 20.25
CA SER A 51 -10.63 34.37 20.82
C SER A 51 -10.94 33.44 22.01
N PRO A 52 -10.66 32.13 21.97
CA PRO A 52 -10.87 31.24 23.12
C PRO A 52 -10.01 31.64 24.32
N ILE A 53 -8.77 32.08 24.09
CA ILE A 53 -7.82 32.43 25.16
C ILE A 53 -8.27 33.70 25.87
N LEU A 54 -8.73 34.74 25.12
CA LEU A 54 -9.21 35.98 25.70
C LEU A 54 -10.50 35.79 26.52
N MET A 55 -11.33 34.81 26.15
CA MET A 55 -12.51 34.45 26.94
C MET A 55 -12.14 33.67 28.20
N ASP A 56 -11.20 32.77 28.16
CA ASP A 56 -10.74 31.99 29.34
C ASP A 56 -10.07 32.87 30.40
N ILE A 57 -9.40 33.95 29.97
CA ILE A 57 -8.74 34.90 30.88
C ILE A 57 -9.74 35.93 31.46
N GLY A 58 -10.99 35.95 30.98
CA GLY A 58 -12.01 36.92 31.40
C GLY A 58 -11.82 38.35 30.87
N VAL A 59 -11.02 38.54 29.82
CA VAL A 59 -10.82 39.82 29.13
C VAL A 59 -11.99 40.16 28.22
N SER A 60 -12.75 39.16 27.78
CA SER A 60 -13.98 39.33 26.99
C SER A 60 -15.04 38.31 27.43
N ASN A 61 -16.30 38.75 27.44
CA ASN A 61 -17.43 37.93 27.84
C ASN A 61 -18.14 37.25 26.67
N ASP A 62 -17.89 37.69 25.44
CA ASP A 62 -18.55 37.22 24.22
C ASP A 62 -17.57 37.13 23.05
N GLU A 63 -17.83 36.20 22.12
CA GLU A 63 -17.01 35.99 20.91
C GLU A 63 -16.95 37.26 20.01
N LYS A 64 -17.98 38.09 20.07
CA LYS A 64 -18.01 39.39 19.35
C LYS A 64 -17.09 40.42 19.99
N GLU A 65 -17.05 40.48 21.30
CA GLU A 65 -16.14 41.35 22.06
C GLU A 65 -14.68 40.94 21.85
N SER A 66 -14.40 39.60 21.86
CA SER A 66 -13.08 39.07 21.59
C SER A 66 -12.57 39.48 20.20
N LYS A 67 -13.42 39.36 19.16
CA LYS A 67 -13.07 39.76 17.78
C LYS A 67 -12.78 41.26 17.68
N GLN A 68 -13.55 42.12 18.36
CA GLN A 68 -13.32 43.58 18.37
C GLN A 68 -12.00 43.93 19.10
N LEU A 69 -11.69 43.26 20.19
CA LEU A 69 -10.44 43.43 20.93
C LEU A 69 -9.23 43.00 20.13
N ILE A 70 -9.32 41.86 19.46
CA ILE A 70 -8.22 41.32 18.62
C ILE A 70 -7.95 42.30 17.46
N ASN A 71 -8.98 42.83 16.81
CA ASN A 71 -8.83 43.82 15.75
C ASN A 71 -8.21 45.14 16.26
N GLN A 72 -8.57 45.59 17.46
CA GLN A 72 -7.91 46.74 18.08
C GLN A 72 -6.43 46.48 18.43
N LEU A 73 -6.09 45.28 18.87
CA LEU A 73 -4.69 44.89 19.11
C LEU A 73 -3.88 44.83 17.82
N ILE A 74 -4.45 44.27 16.78
CA ILE A 74 -3.85 44.19 15.43
C ILE A 74 -3.59 45.61 14.90
N ASP A 75 -4.61 46.51 14.93
CA ASP A 75 -4.47 47.88 14.47
C ASP A 75 -3.42 48.66 15.25
N GLY A 76 -3.37 48.47 16.58
CA GLY A 76 -2.37 49.10 17.42
C GLY A 76 -0.94 48.62 17.12
N LEU A 77 -0.73 47.34 16.89
CA LEU A 77 0.59 46.76 16.56
C LEU A 77 1.05 47.16 15.14
N VAL A 78 0.11 47.29 14.20
CA VAL A 78 0.38 47.79 12.83
C VAL A 78 0.77 49.28 12.85
N GLN A 79 0.06 50.10 13.65
CA GLN A 79 0.42 51.51 13.80
C GLN A 79 1.81 51.73 14.41
N LEU A 80 2.22 50.86 15.31
CA LEU A 80 3.56 50.85 15.90
C LEU A 80 4.63 50.25 14.98
N LYS A 81 4.26 49.80 13.79
CA LYS A 81 5.15 49.13 12.81
C LYS A 81 5.87 47.87 13.37
N LEU A 82 5.25 47.20 14.33
CA LEU A 82 5.80 46.00 14.97
C LEU A 82 5.39 44.73 14.19
N ILE A 83 4.29 44.75 13.44
CA ILE A 83 3.79 43.65 12.61
C ILE A 83 3.42 44.18 11.23
N THR A 84 3.74 43.42 10.18
CA THR A 84 3.40 43.76 8.77
C THR A 84 2.39 42.73 8.27
N ILE A 85 1.11 43.05 8.23
CA ILE A 85 0.07 42.18 7.71
C ILE A 85 -0.13 42.46 6.21
N LYS A 86 0.04 41.43 5.38
CA LYS A 86 -0.27 41.47 3.94
C LYS A 86 -1.72 41.08 3.72
N PHE A 87 -2.66 42.02 3.84
CA PHE A 87 -4.06 41.77 3.52
C PHE A 87 -4.23 41.52 2.01
N LYS A 88 -4.76 40.38 1.61
CA LYS A 88 -5.48 40.21 0.36
C LYS A 88 -6.92 40.68 0.60
N GLN A 89 -7.25 41.89 0.19
CA GLN A 89 -8.63 42.38 0.18
C GLN A 89 -9.45 41.48 -0.78
N ALA A 90 -10.22 40.57 -0.23
CA ALA A 90 -11.36 39.98 -0.91
C ALA A 90 -12.58 40.83 -0.57
N HIS A 91 -13.05 41.61 -1.52
CA HIS A 91 -14.33 42.31 -1.38
C HIS A 91 -15.47 41.29 -1.32
N LEU A 92 -15.95 40.96 -0.15
CA LEU A 92 -17.21 40.28 0.06
C LEU A 92 -18.35 41.28 -0.07
N THR A 93 -19.01 41.29 -1.22
CA THR A 93 -20.31 41.96 -1.39
C THR A 93 -21.38 41.09 -0.75
N THR A 94 -21.96 41.55 0.35
CA THR A 94 -23.12 40.92 0.98
C THR A 94 -24.33 41.02 0.07
N LEU A 95 -24.86 39.86 -0.37
CA LEU A 95 -26.10 39.77 -1.11
C LEU A 95 -27.28 40.06 -0.17
N SER A 96 -28.13 41.01 -0.56
CA SER A 96 -29.28 41.49 0.21
C SER A 96 -30.50 40.56 0.19
N GLN A 97 -30.45 39.41 -0.50
CA GLN A 97 -31.52 38.41 -0.50
C GLN A 97 -30.96 37.00 -0.65
N PRO A 98 -31.56 35.97 -0.02
CA PRO A 98 -31.11 34.58 -0.16
C PRO A 98 -31.40 34.06 -1.58
N VAL A 99 -30.35 33.58 -2.26
CA VAL A 99 -30.45 32.94 -3.56
C VAL A 99 -30.55 31.43 -3.35
N ALA A 100 -31.59 30.78 -3.91
CA ALA A 100 -31.77 29.35 -3.86
C ALA A 100 -30.67 28.64 -4.71
N LEU A 101 -29.91 27.74 -4.10
CA LEU A 101 -28.77 27.00 -4.68
C LEU A 101 -29.11 26.24 -5.98
N ASN A 102 -30.38 25.89 -6.20
CA ASN A 102 -30.83 25.13 -7.36
C ASN A 102 -30.82 25.94 -8.68
N LYS A 103 -30.50 27.24 -8.64
CA LYS A 103 -30.37 28.11 -9.83
C LYS A 103 -28.92 28.44 -10.18
N LEU A 104 -27.93 27.87 -9.49
CA LEU A 104 -26.52 28.17 -9.71
C LEU A 104 -25.84 27.19 -10.70
N ASP A 105 -26.47 26.06 -10.99
CA ASP A 105 -25.91 25.07 -11.91
C ASP A 105 -25.98 25.47 -13.40
N ASP A 106 -26.82 26.49 -13.75
CA ASP A 106 -26.93 26.98 -15.10
C ASP A 106 -25.98 28.18 -15.41
N ARG A 107 -25.03 28.48 -14.53
CA ARG A 107 -24.08 29.59 -14.69
C ARG A 107 -22.62 29.13 -14.70
N VAL A 108 -22.32 28.12 -15.49
CA VAL A 108 -20.93 27.84 -15.84
C VAL A 108 -20.68 28.53 -17.19
N ASP A 109 -20.37 29.80 -17.16
CA ASP A 109 -19.45 30.48 -18.03
C ASP A 109 -19.49 32.00 -17.75
N ALA A 110 -18.85 32.35 -16.65
CA ALA A 110 -18.71 33.75 -16.23
C ALA A 110 -17.68 34.56 -17.07
N ALA A 111 -17.54 34.24 -18.37
CA ALA A 111 -16.72 35.03 -19.29
C ALA A 111 -17.54 35.94 -20.23
N VAL A 112 -18.87 35.80 -20.21
CA VAL A 112 -19.75 36.68 -20.99
C VAL A 112 -20.77 37.26 -20.04
N GLY A 113 -20.43 38.36 -19.42
CA GLY A 113 -21.29 39.03 -18.48
C GLY A 113 -22.58 39.53 -19.15
N TRP A 114 -23.73 39.29 -18.49
CA TRP A 114 -24.96 40.06 -18.64
C TRP A 114 -25.86 39.77 -19.83
N MET A 115 -25.68 38.76 -20.66
CA MET A 115 -26.63 38.36 -21.70
C MET A 115 -27.38 37.08 -21.39
N LYS A 116 -28.67 37.00 -21.74
CA LYS A 116 -29.48 35.80 -21.61
C LYS A 116 -28.93 34.68 -22.53
N PRO A 117 -28.99 33.39 -22.14
CA PRO A 117 -28.39 32.30 -22.92
C PRO A 117 -28.82 32.19 -24.38
N GLU A 118 -30.04 32.65 -24.69
CA GLU A 118 -30.57 32.57 -26.08
C GLU A 118 -30.04 33.69 -26.99
N GLU A 119 -29.56 34.80 -26.45
CA GLU A 119 -29.00 35.93 -27.25
C GLU A 119 -27.49 35.77 -27.47
N SER A 120 -26.77 34.97 -26.62
CA SER A 120 -25.33 34.80 -26.75
C SER A 120 -24.94 33.74 -27.82
N ILE A 121 -25.84 32.83 -28.16
CA ILE A 121 -25.57 31.76 -29.15
C ILE A 121 -25.60 32.27 -30.59
N SER A 122 -26.30 33.39 -30.86
CA SER A 122 -26.41 33.95 -32.20
C SER A 122 -25.22 34.83 -32.60
N ILE A 123 -24.31 35.16 -31.69
CA ILE A 123 -23.21 36.15 -31.92
C ILE A 123 -21.85 35.42 -32.12
N LEU A 124 -21.71 34.18 -31.66
CA LEU A 124 -20.47 33.39 -31.84
C LEU A 124 -20.60 32.48 -33.06
N ASN A 125 -19.82 32.73 -34.11
CA ASN A 125 -19.67 31.81 -35.22
C ASN A 125 -19.19 30.47 -34.72
N LYS A 126 -19.76 29.39 -35.26
CA LYS A 126 -19.43 27.97 -34.92
C LYS A 126 -17.92 27.71 -34.89
N ASP A 127 -17.18 28.37 -35.78
CA ASP A 127 -15.72 28.30 -35.88
C ASP A 127 -14.98 28.88 -34.66
N GLN A 128 -15.56 29.87 -33.98
CA GLN A 128 -14.99 30.49 -32.77
C GLN A 128 -15.22 29.61 -31.52
N LEU A 129 -16.34 28.90 -31.46
CA LEU A 129 -16.62 27.93 -30.42
C LEU A 129 -15.67 26.74 -30.53
N GLU A 130 -15.48 26.18 -31.70
CA GLU A 130 -14.53 25.07 -31.94
C GLU A 130 -13.07 25.52 -31.69
N ALA A 131 -12.72 26.74 -32.00
CA ALA A 131 -11.39 27.27 -31.71
C ALA A 131 -11.14 27.48 -30.21
N ASN A 132 -12.16 27.88 -29.46
CA ASN A 132 -12.07 28.02 -28.00
C ASN A 132 -12.04 26.68 -27.30
N GLU A 133 -12.82 25.70 -27.74
CA GLU A 133 -12.76 24.31 -27.26
C GLU A 133 -11.39 23.65 -27.50
N LYS A 134 -10.83 23.82 -28.70
CA LYS A 134 -9.48 23.36 -29.03
C LYS A 134 -8.41 24.01 -28.12
N ARG A 135 -8.54 25.33 -27.87
CA ARG A 135 -7.63 26.04 -26.94
C ARG A 135 -7.79 25.61 -25.50
N TYR A 136 -9.01 25.33 -25.04
CA TYR A 136 -9.28 24.82 -23.70
C TYR A 136 -8.68 23.41 -23.51
N ASN A 137 -8.96 22.52 -24.46
CA ASN A 137 -8.42 21.15 -24.45
C ASN A 137 -6.88 21.15 -24.51
N ALA A 138 -6.28 21.96 -25.38
CA ALA A 138 -4.82 22.09 -25.45
C ALA A 138 -4.19 22.65 -24.16
N ARG A 139 -4.85 23.58 -23.46
CA ARG A 139 -4.39 24.06 -22.13
C ARG A 139 -4.54 23.01 -21.04
N ARG A 140 -5.62 22.22 -21.06
CA ARG A 140 -5.85 21.09 -20.16
C ARG A 140 -4.79 20.02 -20.34
N ASP A 141 -4.53 19.62 -21.60
CA ASP A 141 -3.54 18.60 -21.93
C ASP A 141 -2.11 19.05 -21.59
N ALA A 142 -1.79 20.33 -21.84
CA ALA A 142 -0.52 20.92 -21.43
C ALA A 142 -0.33 20.95 -19.90
N ARG A 143 -1.42 21.15 -19.16
CA ARG A 143 -1.41 21.11 -17.68
C ARG A 143 -1.18 19.68 -17.18
N ILE A 144 -1.89 18.70 -17.75
CA ILE A 144 -1.73 17.27 -17.42
C ILE A 144 -0.30 16.83 -17.74
N ALA A 145 0.21 17.11 -18.92
CA ALA A 145 1.59 16.78 -19.32
C ALA A 145 2.65 17.47 -18.42
N ARG A 146 2.36 18.66 -17.91
CA ARG A 146 3.25 19.35 -16.95
C ARG A 146 3.24 18.69 -15.57
N GLU A 147 2.07 18.24 -15.10
CA GLU A 147 1.94 17.49 -13.84
C GLU A 147 2.59 16.11 -13.94
N GLU A 148 2.43 15.41 -15.06
CA GLU A 148 3.09 14.13 -15.32
C GLU A 148 4.62 14.27 -15.37
N ARG A 149 5.14 15.29 -16.07
CA ARG A 149 6.58 15.60 -16.07
C ARG A 149 7.11 15.94 -14.67
N LYS A 150 6.30 16.61 -13.84
CA LYS A 150 6.66 16.91 -12.45
C LYS A 150 6.72 15.64 -11.60
N LYS A 151 5.74 14.73 -11.76
CA LYS A 151 5.72 13.41 -11.11
C LYS A 151 6.89 12.54 -11.55
N LEU A 152 7.18 12.47 -12.86
CA LEU A 152 8.33 11.76 -13.41
C LEU A 152 9.66 12.27 -12.84
N ARG A 153 9.82 13.61 -12.74
CA ARG A 153 11.04 14.20 -12.12
C ARG A 153 11.13 13.92 -10.62
N GLN A 154 10.00 13.94 -9.91
CA GLN A 154 9.97 13.59 -8.48
C GLN A 154 10.32 12.11 -8.28
N ASN A 155 9.75 11.21 -9.07
CA ASN A 155 10.07 9.78 -9.01
C ASN A 155 11.52 9.48 -9.39
N ALA A 156 12.06 10.15 -10.42
CA ALA A 156 13.48 10.02 -10.79
C ALA A 156 14.42 10.55 -9.69
N ALA A 157 14.07 11.67 -9.03
CA ALA A 157 14.83 12.20 -7.91
C ALA A 157 14.75 11.27 -6.69
N LEU A 158 13.59 10.67 -6.43
CA LEU A 158 13.40 9.70 -5.35
C LEU A 158 14.19 8.42 -5.62
N ALA A 159 14.18 7.92 -6.85
CA ALA A 159 14.97 6.76 -7.27
C ALA A 159 16.48 7.02 -7.15
N ALA A 160 16.95 8.21 -7.56
CA ALA A 160 18.35 8.61 -7.39
C ALA A 160 18.75 8.73 -5.90
N LEU A 161 17.85 9.24 -5.06
CA LEU A 161 18.07 9.33 -3.61
C LEU A 161 18.12 7.95 -2.96
N ASN A 162 17.26 7.02 -3.40
CA ASN A 162 17.23 5.64 -2.91
C ASN A 162 18.51 4.89 -3.33
N ASN A 163 18.96 5.03 -4.57
CA ASN A 163 20.21 4.46 -5.02
C ASN A 163 21.41 5.01 -4.21
N LEU A 164 21.42 6.32 -3.90
CA LEU A 164 22.44 6.91 -3.01
C LEU A 164 22.37 6.36 -1.58
N LYS A 165 21.17 6.14 -1.04
CA LYS A 165 20.96 5.53 0.29
C LYS A 165 21.37 4.06 0.30
N GLU A 166 21.08 3.29 -0.76
CA GLU A 166 21.56 1.91 -0.92
C GLU A 166 23.09 1.87 -0.94
N HIS A 167 23.75 2.75 -1.71
CA HIS A 167 25.20 2.88 -1.73
C HIS A 167 25.79 3.25 -0.35
N GLN A 168 25.15 4.16 0.39
CA GLN A 168 25.58 4.51 1.75
C GLN A 168 25.40 3.34 2.72
N THR A 169 24.32 2.58 2.60
CA THR A 169 24.05 1.39 3.43
C THR A 169 25.07 0.29 3.16
N MET A 170 25.43 0.08 1.90
CA MET A 170 26.47 -0.87 1.48
C MET A 170 27.86 -0.45 1.96
N MET A 171 28.19 0.85 1.90
CA MET A 171 29.46 1.36 2.42
C MET A 171 29.57 1.26 3.95
N SER A 172 28.47 1.33 4.69
CA SER A 172 28.49 1.17 6.16
C SER A 172 28.82 -0.26 6.59
N SER A 173 28.59 -1.26 5.73
CA SER A 173 29.00 -2.66 6.00
C SER A 173 30.51 -2.85 6.01
N LEU A 174 31.26 -1.95 5.38
CA LEU A 174 32.72 -1.96 5.28
C LEU A 174 33.43 -1.43 6.53
N LEU A 175 32.73 -0.68 7.39
CA LEU A 175 33.34 0.02 8.56
C LEU A 175 33.21 -0.76 9.88
N ARG A 176 33.01 -2.08 9.86
CA ARG A 176 32.73 -2.90 11.05
C ARG A 176 33.85 -2.91 12.09
N GLY A 177 33.55 -2.30 13.24
CA GLY A 177 34.21 -2.56 14.52
C GLY A 177 33.48 -3.68 15.28
N SER A 178 34.21 -4.63 15.85
CA SER A 178 33.77 -5.98 16.24
C SER A 178 32.95 -6.15 17.55
N ASN A 179 32.38 -5.11 18.19
CA ASN A 179 31.85 -5.22 19.55
C ASN A 179 30.57 -4.44 19.86
N GLN A 180 29.67 -4.22 18.90
CA GLN A 180 28.37 -3.57 19.18
C GLN A 180 27.22 -4.54 19.01
N SER A 181 26.16 -4.36 19.83
CA SER A 181 24.91 -5.10 19.72
C SER A 181 24.36 -4.93 18.30
N ARG A 182 23.92 -6.05 17.69
CA ARG A 182 23.27 -6.06 16.37
C ARG A 182 21.75 -6.00 16.46
N ASP A 183 21.23 -5.80 17.68
CA ASP A 183 19.82 -5.67 17.92
C ASP A 183 19.36 -4.24 17.63
N ILE A 184 18.15 -4.10 17.10
CA ILE A 184 17.50 -2.80 16.89
C ILE A 184 16.49 -2.58 17.99
N HIS A 185 16.69 -1.53 18.80
CA HIS A 185 15.76 -1.09 19.82
C HIS A 185 15.47 0.39 19.63
N VAL A 186 14.21 0.70 19.31
CA VAL A 186 13.71 2.07 19.18
C VAL A 186 12.52 2.21 20.10
N GLU A 187 12.61 3.11 21.09
CA GLU A 187 11.58 3.34 22.09
C GLU A 187 10.70 4.53 21.72
N ALA A 188 9.40 4.42 22.03
CA ALA A 188 8.42 5.51 21.98
C ALA A 188 8.40 6.31 20.67
N PHE A 189 8.49 5.63 19.51
CA PHE A 189 8.43 6.31 18.23
C PHE A 189 7.00 6.49 17.70
N SER A 190 6.80 7.51 16.89
CA SER A 190 5.56 7.78 16.18
C SER A 190 5.85 8.04 14.70
N LEU A 191 4.98 7.53 13.82
CA LEU A 191 5.07 7.73 12.39
C LEU A 191 3.77 8.31 11.87
N SER A 192 3.86 9.39 11.10
CA SER A 192 2.74 10.01 10.42
C SER A 192 3.02 10.15 8.91
N TYR A 193 1.98 10.06 8.11
CA TYR A 193 2.05 10.32 6.68
C TYR A 193 1.02 11.36 6.28
N GLY A 194 1.49 12.54 5.91
CA GLY A 194 0.65 13.71 5.69
C GLY A 194 -0.05 14.15 6.99
N LYS A 195 -1.39 14.11 7.00
CA LYS A 195 -2.22 14.45 8.17
C LYS A 195 -2.63 13.22 9.01
N ASN A 196 -2.24 12.02 8.61
CA ASN A 196 -2.69 10.79 9.27
C ASN A 196 -1.55 10.17 10.08
N ASP A 197 -1.78 9.98 11.36
CA ASP A 197 -0.89 9.21 12.22
C ASP A 197 -1.08 7.71 11.93
N LEU A 198 -0.02 7.05 11.51
CA LEU A 198 0.01 5.63 11.17
C LEU A 198 0.37 4.78 12.40
N ILE A 199 1.38 5.20 13.14
CA ILE A 199 1.88 4.52 14.34
C ILE A 199 2.07 5.58 15.43
N VAL A 200 1.62 5.30 16.66
CA VAL A 200 1.66 6.27 17.76
C VAL A 200 2.22 5.63 19.00
N ASN A 201 3.31 6.21 19.52
CA ASN A 201 3.93 5.88 20.80
C ASN A 201 4.07 4.37 21.03
N THR A 202 4.90 3.73 20.21
CA THR A 202 5.17 2.29 20.28
C THR A 202 6.67 2.02 20.19
N ASP A 203 7.08 0.82 20.59
CA ASP A 203 8.47 0.41 20.59
C ASP A 203 8.74 -0.55 19.44
N LEU A 204 9.93 -0.46 18.82
CA LEU A 204 10.38 -1.40 17.81
C LEU A 204 11.58 -2.20 18.35
N HIS A 205 11.43 -3.52 18.44
CA HIS A 205 12.44 -4.44 18.91
C HIS A 205 12.70 -5.52 17.87
N LEU A 206 13.90 -5.54 17.28
CA LEU A 206 14.34 -6.58 16.35
C LEU A 206 15.65 -7.16 16.88
N ASN A 207 15.60 -8.40 17.33
CA ASN A 207 16.76 -9.13 17.84
C ASN A 207 17.51 -9.78 16.68
N TYR A 208 18.83 -9.81 16.75
CA TYR A 208 19.68 -10.40 15.72
C TYR A 208 19.39 -11.90 15.52
N GLY A 209 19.37 -12.31 14.25
CA GLY A 209 19.12 -13.71 13.85
C GLY A 209 17.66 -14.15 13.95
N ARG A 210 16.72 -13.25 14.27
CA ARG A 210 15.28 -13.55 14.26
C ARG A 210 14.64 -13.17 12.94
N LYS A 211 13.59 -13.91 12.56
CA LYS A 211 12.81 -13.73 11.33
C LYS A 211 11.41 -13.26 11.70
N TYR A 212 11.14 -12.01 11.43
CA TYR A 212 9.89 -11.34 11.80
C TYR A 212 8.93 -11.30 10.63
N GLY A 213 7.72 -11.82 10.82
CA GLY A 213 6.59 -11.58 9.92
C GLY A 213 5.85 -10.32 10.35
N PHE A 214 5.81 -9.31 9.50
CA PHE A 214 5.12 -8.06 9.79
C PHE A 214 3.74 -8.03 9.13
N ILE A 215 2.69 -8.10 9.94
CA ILE A 215 1.32 -8.28 9.53
C ILE A 215 0.48 -7.06 9.90
N GLY A 216 -0.50 -6.73 9.07
CA GLY A 216 -1.46 -5.66 9.29
C GLY A 216 -2.26 -5.38 8.03
N ARG A 217 -3.38 -4.68 8.15
CA ARG A 217 -4.23 -4.34 7.00
C ARG A 217 -3.52 -3.46 5.99
N ASN A 218 -3.99 -3.50 4.75
CA ASN A 218 -3.48 -2.62 3.71
C ASN A 218 -3.79 -1.15 4.02
N GLY A 219 -2.80 -0.28 3.78
CA GLY A 219 -2.90 1.16 4.05
C GLY A 219 -2.61 1.57 5.50
N MET A 220 -2.27 0.65 6.42
CA MET A 220 -1.92 0.98 7.81
C MET A 220 -0.47 1.48 7.99
N GLY A 221 0.34 1.49 6.92
CA GLY A 221 1.70 2.03 6.98
C GLY A 221 2.81 1.00 7.10
N LYS A 222 2.59 -0.28 6.71
CA LYS A 222 3.61 -1.33 6.71
C LYS A 222 4.85 -0.93 5.91
N THR A 223 4.68 -0.64 4.63
CA THR A 223 5.75 -0.17 3.73
C THR A 223 6.40 1.12 4.22
N THR A 224 5.62 2.03 4.81
CA THR A 224 6.14 3.28 5.37
C THR A 224 7.10 3.00 6.53
N LEU A 225 6.75 2.08 7.44
CA LEU A 225 7.64 1.68 8.53
C LEU A 225 8.93 1.06 7.99
N LEU A 226 8.86 0.13 7.02
CA LEU A 226 10.04 -0.46 6.41
C LEU A 226 10.96 0.59 5.78
N ARG A 227 10.40 1.59 5.11
CA ARG A 227 11.17 2.72 4.54
C ARG A 227 11.88 3.54 5.60
N HIS A 228 11.20 3.86 6.73
CA HIS A 228 11.82 4.61 7.83
C HIS A 228 12.91 3.83 8.55
N ILE A 229 12.77 2.49 8.66
CA ILE A 229 13.85 1.62 9.15
C ILE A 229 15.03 1.65 8.18
N ALA A 230 14.79 1.48 6.87
CA ALA A 230 15.82 1.49 5.85
C ALA A 230 16.52 2.84 5.73
N SER A 231 15.79 3.97 5.85
CA SER A 231 16.34 5.33 5.84
C SER A 231 17.00 5.75 7.14
N ARG A 232 16.92 4.90 8.19
CA ARG A 232 17.48 5.15 9.54
C ARG A 232 16.92 6.40 10.23
N GLU A 233 15.76 6.87 9.82
CA GLU A 233 15.10 8.04 10.41
C GLU A 233 14.66 7.80 11.86
N LEU A 234 14.59 6.53 12.27
CA LEU A 234 14.24 6.11 13.64
C LEU A 234 15.43 6.08 14.62
N GLY A 235 16.60 6.63 14.24
CA GLY A 235 17.77 6.66 15.12
C GLY A 235 18.50 5.32 15.23
N ILE A 236 18.40 4.45 14.23
CA ILE A 236 19.08 3.16 14.18
C ILE A 236 20.56 3.34 13.91
N ASP A 237 21.40 2.53 14.57
CA ASP A 237 22.85 2.58 14.49
C ASP A 237 23.36 2.48 13.02
N ASN A 238 24.31 3.35 12.68
CA ASN A 238 24.91 3.42 11.35
C ASN A 238 25.79 2.21 11.00
N ASN A 239 26.18 1.41 11.97
CA ASN A 239 27.07 0.27 11.79
C ASN A 239 26.34 -0.98 11.26
N LEU A 240 25.01 -1.01 11.30
CA LEU A 240 24.23 -2.13 10.76
C LEU A 240 23.99 -1.95 9.26
N SER A 241 24.21 -3.01 8.48
CA SER A 241 23.80 -3.02 7.08
C SER A 241 22.33 -3.39 6.98
N ILE A 242 21.50 -2.43 6.54
CA ILE A 242 20.05 -2.60 6.35
C ILE A 242 19.73 -2.47 4.88
N LEU A 243 19.04 -3.44 4.31
CA LEU A 243 18.60 -3.40 2.92
C LEU A 243 17.09 -3.64 2.83
N HIS A 244 16.41 -2.76 2.10
CA HIS A 244 14.98 -2.86 1.84
C HIS A 244 14.74 -3.14 0.36
N VAL A 245 14.00 -4.22 0.07
CA VAL A 245 13.59 -4.60 -1.27
C VAL A 245 12.14 -4.17 -1.47
N GLU A 246 11.96 -3.10 -2.25
CA GLU A 246 10.63 -2.52 -2.51
C GLU A 246 10.41 -2.26 -4.00
N GLN A 247 11.45 -1.89 -4.73
CA GLN A 247 11.35 -1.39 -6.10
C GLN A 247 12.15 -2.22 -7.09
N GLU A 248 11.69 -2.17 -8.34
CA GLU A 248 12.39 -2.76 -9.46
C GLU A 248 13.77 -2.11 -9.70
N VAL A 249 14.73 -2.89 -10.16
CA VAL A 249 15.99 -2.36 -10.71
C VAL A 249 15.70 -1.57 -11.98
N ASN A 250 16.35 -0.42 -12.15
CA ASN A 250 16.27 0.34 -13.39
C ASN A 250 16.82 -0.49 -14.56
N GLY A 251 16.06 -0.56 -15.65
CA GLY A 251 16.51 -1.25 -16.87
C GLY A 251 17.76 -0.56 -17.45
N ALA A 252 18.87 -1.29 -17.47
CA ALA A 252 20.15 -0.86 -18.03
C ALA A 252 20.61 -1.84 -19.11
N ASP A 253 21.63 -1.44 -19.89
CA ASP A 253 22.28 -2.29 -20.89
C ASP A 253 23.39 -3.18 -20.24
N ILE A 254 23.16 -3.62 -19.02
CA ILE A 254 24.05 -4.49 -18.22
C ILE A 254 23.38 -5.84 -18.07
N SER A 255 24.14 -6.95 -18.14
CA SER A 255 23.59 -8.29 -17.96
C SER A 255 23.00 -8.47 -16.55
N VAL A 256 22.04 -9.39 -16.41
CA VAL A 256 21.39 -9.66 -15.12
C VAL A 256 22.44 -10.11 -14.08
N ILE A 257 23.37 -10.98 -14.46
CA ILE A 257 24.41 -11.49 -13.57
C ILE A 257 25.37 -10.38 -13.13
N ASP A 258 25.81 -9.53 -14.06
CA ASP A 258 26.68 -8.40 -13.74
C ASP A 258 25.96 -7.41 -12.82
N CYS A 259 24.68 -7.15 -13.04
CA CYS A 259 23.87 -6.29 -12.18
C CYS A 259 23.80 -6.83 -10.73
N VAL A 260 23.76 -8.14 -10.53
CA VAL A 260 23.81 -8.75 -9.20
C VAL A 260 25.21 -8.65 -8.60
N LEU A 261 26.27 -8.89 -9.38
CA LEU A 261 27.65 -8.82 -8.94
C LEU A 261 28.10 -7.39 -8.58
N GLU A 262 27.63 -6.37 -9.31
CA GLU A 262 27.87 -4.95 -8.99
C GLU A 262 27.28 -4.51 -7.65
N ALA A 263 26.33 -5.28 -7.11
CA ALA A 263 25.76 -5.00 -5.81
C ALA A 263 26.76 -5.18 -4.66
N ASP A 264 27.79 -6.01 -4.83
CA ASP A 264 28.93 -6.12 -3.90
C ASP A 264 29.98 -5.03 -4.21
N ILE A 265 29.78 -3.86 -3.64
CA ILE A 265 30.60 -2.66 -3.86
C ILE A 265 32.05 -2.92 -3.44
N GLU A 266 32.29 -3.67 -2.35
CA GLU A 266 33.65 -3.96 -1.88
C GLU A 266 34.40 -4.78 -2.93
N ARG A 267 33.77 -5.84 -3.40
CA ARG A 267 34.34 -6.69 -4.46
C ARG A 267 34.62 -5.88 -5.74
N ASP A 268 33.66 -5.08 -6.18
CA ASP A 268 33.77 -4.28 -7.40
C ASP A 268 34.89 -3.24 -7.31
N GLN A 269 35.02 -2.55 -6.18
CA GLN A 269 36.11 -1.59 -5.93
C GLN A 269 37.47 -2.27 -5.90
N LEU A 270 37.58 -3.42 -5.23
CA LEU A 270 38.84 -4.18 -5.17
C LEU A 270 39.25 -4.67 -6.56
N LEU A 271 38.31 -5.19 -7.36
CA LEU A 271 38.57 -5.62 -8.74
C LEU A 271 38.94 -4.45 -9.65
N LYS A 272 38.30 -3.31 -9.55
CA LYS A 272 38.67 -2.09 -10.28
C LYS A 272 40.06 -1.61 -9.91
N GLU A 273 40.44 -1.67 -8.62
CA GLU A 273 41.77 -1.30 -8.19
C GLU A 273 42.83 -2.31 -8.67
N VAL A 274 42.53 -3.63 -8.67
CA VAL A 274 43.38 -4.66 -9.29
C VAL A 274 43.61 -4.36 -10.77
N ASN A 275 42.56 -4.08 -11.51
CA ASN A 275 42.63 -3.78 -12.94
C ASN A 275 43.44 -2.50 -13.19
N ARG A 276 43.24 -1.47 -12.34
CA ARG A 276 44.02 -0.23 -12.41
C ARG A 276 45.50 -0.47 -12.14
N LEU A 277 45.84 -1.25 -11.13
CA LEU A 277 47.21 -1.59 -10.78
C LEU A 277 47.87 -2.45 -11.85
N ASN A 278 47.14 -3.38 -12.49
CA ASN A 278 47.61 -4.18 -13.60
C ASN A 278 47.92 -3.37 -14.86
N ALA A 279 47.22 -2.26 -15.09
CA ALA A 279 47.47 -1.35 -16.21
C ALA A 279 48.69 -0.47 -16.04
N LEU A 280 49.35 -0.43 -14.86
CA LEU A 280 50.55 0.33 -14.61
C LEU A 280 51.79 -0.34 -15.22
N PRO A 281 52.82 0.42 -15.64
CA PRO A 281 54.06 -0.16 -16.18
C PRO A 281 54.81 -0.96 -15.08
N ASP A 282 55.57 -1.99 -15.52
CA ASP A 282 56.17 -2.99 -14.61
C ASP A 282 57.17 -2.40 -13.59
N ASN A 283 57.77 -1.27 -13.89
CA ASN A 283 58.69 -0.57 -12.96
C ASN A 283 57.98 -0.03 -11.72
N GLU A 284 56.67 0.24 -11.78
CA GLU A 284 55.89 0.73 -10.65
C GLU A 284 55.22 -0.43 -9.88
N LYS A 285 54.97 -1.58 -10.55
CA LYS A 285 54.36 -2.75 -9.94
C LYS A 285 55.19 -3.35 -8.82
N THR A 286 56.51 -3.34 -8.92
CA THR A 286 57.42 -3.85 -7.90
C THR A 286 57.32 -3.12 -6.56
N ASN A 287 57.03 -1.82 -6.57
CA ASN A 287 56.85 -1.02 -5.36
C ASN A 287 55.44 -1.19 -4.73
N LEU A 288 54.51 -1.80 -5.45
CA LEU A 288 53.11 -1.96 -5.05
C LEU A 288 52.74 -3.42 -4.68
N ALA A 289 53.75 -4.33 -4.64
CA ALA A 289 53.53 -5.75 -4.35
C ALA A 289 52.79 -5.99 -3.02
N ALA A 290 53.12 -5.22 -1.97
CA ALA A 290 52.42 -5.30 -0.69
C ALA A 290 50.90 -4.90 -0.81
N LYS A 291 50.58 -3.93 -1.67
CA LYS A 291 49.20 -3.50 -1.91
C LYS A 291 48.43 -4.57 -2.69
N PHE A 292 49.06 -5.19 -3.69
CA PHE A 292 48.49 -6.35 -4.40
C PHE A 292 48.19 -7.46 -3.44
N GLN A 293 49.13 -7.84 -2.57
CA GLN A 293 48.92 -8.92 -1.59
C GLN A 293 47.74 -8.59 -0.69
N HIS A 294 47.64 -7.41 -0.15
CA HIS A 294 46.54 -6.98 0.70
C HIS A 294 45.18 -7.07 -0.02
N ILE A 295 45.11 -6.65 -1.31
CA ILE A 295 43.89 -6.71 -2.10
C ILE A 295 43.50 -8.16 -2.35
N TYR A 296 44.44 -9.04 -2.73
CA TYR A 296 44.16 -10.45 -2.96
C TYR A 296 43.78 -11.17 -1.66
N ASP A 297 44.44 -10.88 -0.55
CA ASP A 297 44.06 -11.43 0.76
C ASP A 297 42.59 -11.02 1.12
N ARG A 298 42.24 -9.76 0.85
CA ARG A 298 40.89 -9.28 1.07
C ARG A 298 39.85 -9.94 0.15
N LEU A 299 40.16 -10.09 -1.15
CA LEU A 299 39.35 -10.81 -2.11
C LEU A 299 39.14 -12.27 -1.72
N ASN A 300 40.14 -12.91 -1.14
CA ASN A 300 40.01 -14.28 -0.61
C ASN A 300 39.11 -14.32 0.64
N VAL A 301 39.21 -13.32 1.54
CA VAL A 301 38.38 -13.27 2.75
C VAL A 301 36.90 -13.08 2.41
N ILE A 302 36.56 -12.36 1.35
CA ILE A 302 35.16 -12.15 0.88
C ILE A 302 34.71 -13.23 -0.09
N ASP A 303 35.49 -14.29 -0.31
CA ASP A 303 35.19 -15.37 -1.27
C ASP A 303 34.81 -14.87 -2.66
N ALA A 304 35.55 -13.87 -3.17
CA ALA A 304 35.25 -13.23 -4.46
C ALA A 304 35.26 -14.22 -5.64
N HIS A 305 35.97 -15.35 -5.53
CA HIS A 305 36.07 -16.39 -6.55
C HIS A 305 34.78 -17.20 -6.72
N THR A 306 33.98 -17.32 -5.65
CA THR A 306 32.69 -18.04 -5.69
C THR A 306 31.52 -17.14 -5.97
N ALA A 307 31.75 -15.81 -6.05
CA ALA A 307 30.71 -14.79 -6.16
C ALA A 307 29.80 -15.00 -7.39
N GLU A 308 30.40 -15.31 -8.55
CA GLU A 308 29.66 -15.56 -9.80
C GLU A 308 28.78 -16.81 -9.68
N ALA A 309 29.33 -17.91 -9.14
CA ALA A 309 28.56 -19.15 -8.91
C ALA A 309 27.43 -18.94 -7.90
N ARG A 310 27.64 -18.16 -6.83
CA ARG A 310 26.59 -17.80 -5.87
C ARG A 310 25.50 -16.93 -6.51
N ALA A 311 25.88 -15.92 -7.29
CA ALA A 311 24.93 -15.06 -8.01
C ALA A 311 24.10 -15.88 -9.01
N SER A 312 24.74 -16.75 -9.80
CA SER A 312 24.06 -17.63 -10.75
C SER A 312 23.12 -18.61 -10.05
N SER A 313 23.52 -19.21 -8.93
CA SER A 313 22.66 -20.11 -8.12
C SER A 313 21.41 -19.37 -7.59
N ILE A 314 21.57 -18.15 -7.09
CA ILE A 314 20.42 -17.34 -6.62
C ILE A 314 19.49 -17.00 -7.78
N LEU A 315 20.04 -16.59 -8.92
CA LEU A 315 19.27 -16.25 -10.12
C LEU A 315 18.53 -17.49 -10.67
N CYS A 316 19.20 -18.66 -10.72
CA CYS A 316 18.57 -19.91 -11.14
C CYS A 316 17.40 -20.28 -10.22
N GLY A 317 17.57 -20.17 -8.91
CA GLY A 317 16.50 -20.39 -7.93
C GLY A 317 15.32 -19.42 -8.07
N LEU A 318 15.55 -18.21 -8.57
CA LEU A 318 14.49 -17.25 -8.90
C LEU A 318 13.90 -17.40 -10.30
N GLY A 319 14.30 -18.46 -11.03
CA GLY A 319 13.74 -18.85 -12.31
C GLY A 319 14.44 -18.24 -13.54
N PHE A 320 15.67 -17.70 -13.41
CA PHE A 320 16.44 -17.21 -14.56
C PHE A 320 17.23 -18.36 -15.20
N THR A 321 17.01 -18.62 -16.49
CA THR A 321 17.85 -19.52 -17.27
C THR A 321 19.24 -18.92 -17.51
N GLU A 322 20.22 -19.73 -17.91
CA GLU A 322 21.57 -19.22 -18.19
C GLU A 322 21.58 -18.14 -19.29
N GLU A 323 20.73 -18.28 -20.31
CA GLU A 323 20.57 -17.27 -21.38
C GLU A 323 20.01 -15.96 -20.84
N MET A 324 19.01 -16.04 -19.94
CA MET A 324 18.41 -14.88 -19.30
C MET A 324 19.41 -14.15 -18.38
N GLN A 325 20.31 -14.88 -17.71
CA GLN A 325 21.33 -14.28 -16.85
C GLN A 325 22.31 -13.41 -17.63
N GLN A 326 22.60 -13.76 -18.89
CA GLN A 326 23.48 -13.01 -19.77
C GLN A 326 22.76 -11.87 -20.52
N SER A 327 21.43 -11.85 -20.50
CA SER A 327 20.63 -10.84 -21.19
C SER A 327 20.61 -9.50 -20.44
N PRO A 328 20.51 -8.35 -21.15
CA PRO A 328 20.45 -7.03 -20.53
C PRO A 328 19.16 -6.84 -19.70
N THR A 329 19.27 -6.22 -18.53
CA THR A 329 18.11 -5.99 -17.61
C THR A 329 16.98 -5.19 -18.23
N LYS A 330 17.27 -4.36 -19.25
CA LYS A 330 16.30 -3.54 -19.99
C LYS A 330 15.26 -4.37 -20.76
N GLN A 331 15.59 -5.59 -21.16
CA GLN A 331 14.69 -6.46 -21.93
C GLN A 331 13.60 -7.10 -21.06
N PHE A 332 13.76 -7.06 -19.76
CA PHE A 332 12.86 -7.72 -18.82
C PHE A 332 11.68 -6.84 -18.38
N SER A 333 10.54 -7.49 -18.13
CA SER A 333 9.38 -6.85 -17.54
C SER A 333 9.64 -6.40 -16.11
N GLY A 334 8.74 -5.58 -15.54
CA GLY A 334 8.81 -5.11 -14.16
C GLY A 334 8.96 -6.24 -13.15
N GLY A 335 8.16 -7.30 -13.27
CA GLY A 335 8.24 -8.45 -12.37
C GLY A 335 9.59 -9.17 -12.40
N TRP A 336 10.21 -9.33 -13.57
CA TRP A 336 11.54 -9.88 -13.68
C TRP A 336 12.61 -8.97 -13.11
N ARG A 337 12.50 -7.64 -13.31
CA ARG A 337 13.41 -6.68 -12.69
C ARG A 337 13.29 -6.64 -11.15
N MET A 338 12.08 -6.90 -10.63
CA MET A 338 11.89 -7.09 -9.19
C MET A 338 12.62 -8.33 -8.66
N ARG A 339 12.61 -9.45 -9.42
CA ARG A 339 13.40 -10.65 -9.08
C ARG A 339 14.91 -10.36 -9.08
N VAL A 340 15.41 -9.53 -10.01
CA VAL A 340 16.81 -9.08 -9.99
C VAL A 340 17.11 -8.25 -8.73
N SER A 341 16.21 -7.37 -8.31
CA SER A 341 16.35 -6.60 -7.07
C SER A 341 16.42 -7.52 -5.85
N LEU A 342 15.57 -8.53 -5.80
CA LEU A 342 15.59 -9.56 -4.76
C LEU A 342 16.91 -10.37 -4.79
N ALA A 343 17.37 -10.81 -5.99
CA ALA A 343 18.65 -11.50 -6.14
C ALA A 343 19.83 -10.70 -5.59
N ARG A 344 19.88 -9.39 -5.89
CA ARG A 344 20.89 -8.47 -5.36
C ARG A 344 20.89 -8.44 -3.83
N ALA A 345 19.71 -8.34 -3.23
CA ALA A 345 19.57 -8.31 -1.77
C ALA A 345 20.00 -9.61 -1.10
N LEU A 346 19.62 -10.75 -1.68
CA LEU A 346 20.04 -12.07 -1.19
C LEU A 346 21.54 -12.30 -1.35
N PHE A 347 22.13 -11.79 -2.44
CA PHE A 347 23.57 -11.88 -2.71
C PHE A 347 24.43 -11.09 -1.72
N ILE A 348 24.00 -9.86 -1.36
CA ILE A 348 24.70 -8.97 -0.42
C ILE A 348 24.66 -9.51 1.01
N GLN A 349 23.61 -10.21 1.40
CA GLN A 349 23.38 -10.70 2.76
C GLN A 349 23.56 -9.61 3.83
N PRO A 350 22.71 -8.58 3.89
CA PRO A 350 22.79 -7.53 4.90
C PRO A 350 22.56 -8.06 6.31
N ASP A 351 22.88 -7.28 7.36
CA ASP A 351 22.58 -7.66 8.75
C ASP A 351 21.09 -7.66 9.04
N VAL A 352 20.34 -6.77 8.39
CA VAL A 352 18.89 -6.70 8.45
C VAL A 352 18.35 -6.62 7.03
N LEU A 353 17.60 -7.64 6.64
CA LEU A 353 16.92 -7.70 5.35
C LEU A 353 15.43 -7.39 5.54
N LEU A 354 14.93 -6.39 4.83
CA LEU A 354 13.53 -5.97 4.83
C LEU A 354 12.91 -6.31 3.48
N LEU A 355 11.91 -7.19 3.48
CA LEU A 355 11.21 -7.65 2.28
C LEU A 355 9.75 -7.19 2.33
N ASP A 356 9.32 -6.45 1.31
CA ASP A 356 7.93 -6.01 1.17
C ASP A 356 7.27 -6.80 0.05
N GLU A 357 6.36 -7.71 0.40
CA GLU A 357 5.63 -8.61 -0.50
C GLU A 357 6.55 -9.35 -1.52
N PRO A 358 7.59 -10.07 -1.05
CA PRO A 358 8.59 -10.67 -1.94
C PRO A 358 8.02 -11.79 -2.82
N THR A 359 6.90 -12.39 -2.44
CA THR A 359 6.21 -13.46 -3.17
C THR A 359 5.39 -12.97 -4.36
N ASN A 360 5.07 -11.67 -4.40
CA ASN A 360 4.42 -11.07 -5.56
C ASN A 360 5.36 -11.19 -6.77
N HIS A 361 4.82 -11.54 -7.92
CA HIS A 361 5.57 -11.73 -9.18
C HIS A 361 6.48 -12.97 -9.25
N LEU A 362 6.55 -13.80 -8.18
CA LEU A 362 7.21 -15.10 -8.24
C LEU A 362 6.23 -16.16 -8.71
N ASP A 363 6.73 -17.16 -9.44
CA ASP A 363 5.98 -18.38 -9.68
C ASP A 363 6.17 -19.36 -8.52
N LEU A 364 5.44 -20.46 -8.55
CA LEU A 364 5.44 -21.45 -7.46
C LEU A 364 6.85 -21.97 -7.15
N PHE A 365 7.64 -22.29 -8.19
CA PHE A 365 9.00 -22.80 -8.01
C PHE A 365 9.90 -21.77 -7.31
N ALA A 366 9.90 -20.54 -7.79
CA ALA A 366 10.68 -19.45 -7.20
C ALA A 366 10.22 -19.11 -5.75
N CYS A 367 8.90 -19.20 -5.47
CA CYS A 367 8.39 -19.05 -4.11
C CYS A 367 8.90 -20.15 -3.16
N LEU A 368 8.84 -21.41 -3.57
CA LEU A 368 9.33 -22.55 -2.77
C LEU A 368 10.83 -22.47 -2.54
N TRP A 369 11.59 -22.12 -3.59
CA TRP A 369 13.03 -21.92 -3.48
C TRP A 369 13.36 -20.76 -2.51
N LEU A 370 12.68 -19.65 -2.63
CA LEU A 370 12.87 -18.50 -1.73
C LEU A 370 12.53 -18.86 -0.28
N GLU A 371 11.46 -19.61 -0.06
CA GLU A 371 11.07 -20.12 1.26
C GLU A 371 12.22 -20.90 1.90
N GLN A 372 12.77 -21.89 1.18
CA GLN A 372 13.90 -22.70 1.66
C GLN A 372 15.18 -21.88 1.89
N TYR A 373 15.45 -20.93 1.01
CA TYR A 373 16.59 -20.04 1.16
C TYR A 373 16.47 -19.19 2.42
N LEU A 374 15.28 -18.63 2.70
CA LEU A 374 15.02 -17.79 3.87
C LEU A 374 14.88 -18.60 5.17
N ILE A 375 14.47 -19.88 5.12
CA ILE A 375 14.52 -20.79 6.29
C ILE A 375 15.97 -20.95 6.79
N ASN A 376 16.95 -20.97 5.89
CA ASN A 376 18.37 -21.09 6.23
C ASN A 376 19.05 -19.72 6.47
N TRP A 377 18.30 -18.63 6.44
CA TRP A 377 18.84 -17.28 6.67
C TRP A 377 19.24 -17.09 8.13
N GLU A 378 20.51 -16.77 8.40
CA GLU A 378 21.07 -16.67 9.76
C GLU A 378 20.96 -15.27 10.37
N LYS A 379 20.75 -14.22 9.54
CA LYS A 379 20.71 -12.84 9.99
C LYS A 379 19.28 -12.38 10.24
N THR A 380 19.10 -11.12 10.66
CA THR A 380 17.78 -10.59 10.94
C THR A 380 16.99 -10.37 9.65
N LEU A 381 15.75 -10.83 9.66
CA LEU A 381 14.84 -10.75 8.52
C LEU A 381 13.50 -10.17 8.98
N MET A 382 12.97 -9.22 8.23
CA MET A 382 11.61 -8.72 8.43
C MET A 382 10.86 -8.79 7.10
N ILE A 383 9.77 -9.54 7.09
CA ILE A 383 8.97 -9.82 5.89
C ILE A 383 7.56 -9.26 6.08
N VAL A 384 7.11 -8.47 5.14
CA VAL A 384 5.68 -8.20 4.92
C VAL A 384 5.19 -9.17 3.86
N SER A 385 4.21 -10.01 4.18
CA SER A 385 3.56 -10.89 3.22
C SER A 385 2.11 -11.15 3.61
N HIS A 386 1.28 -11.43 2.61
CA HIS A 386 -0.10 -11.82 2.77
C HIS A 386 -0.31 -13.34 2.60
N GLN A 387 0.74 -14.10 2.32
CA GLN A 387 0.72 -15.56 2.21
C GLN A 387 1.00 -16.21 3.56
N ARG A 388 -0.01 -16.86 4.13
CA ARG A 388 0.07 -17.47 5.48
C ARG A 388 1.08 -18.60 5.55
N GLU A 389 1.10 -19.47 4.54
CA GLU A 389 1.97 -20.64 4.46
C GLU A 389 3.43 -20.22 4.43
N PHE A 390 3.76 -19.21 3.63
CA PHE A 390 5.09 -18.62 3.56
C PHE A 390 5.54 -18.04 4.91
N LEU A 391 4.65 -17.27 5.58
CA LEU A 391 4.95 -16.75 6.93
C LEU A 391 5.10 -17.85 7.97
N ASN A 392 4.31 -18.93 7.87
CA ASN A 392 4.43 -20.10 8.76
C ASN A 392 5.75 -20.82 8.62
N ALA A 393 6.25 -20.96 7.41
CA ALA A 393 7.48 -21.69 7.12
C ALA A 393 8.73 -20.89 7.51
N VAL A 394 8.74 -19.57 7.24
CA VAL A 394 9.95 -18.73 7.36
C VAL A 394 10.05 -18.04 8.72
N CYS A 395 8.94 -17.51 9.27
CA CYS A 395 8.99 -16.60 10.40
C CYS A 395 9.09 -17.30 11.75
N THR A 396 9.94 -16.77 12.63
CA THR A 396 10.08 -17.21 14.04
C THR A 396 9.22 -16.39 14.99
N ASP A 397 8.94 -15.16 14.64
CA ASP A 397 8.16 -14.19 15.44
C ASP A 397 7.26 -13.38 14.52
N ILE A 398 6.11 -12.92 15.05
CA ILE A 398 5.16 -12.09 14.31
C ILE A 398 5.01 -10.73 14.99
N ILE A 399 5.09 -9.68 14.19
CA ILE A 399 4.77 -8.30 14.59
C ILE A 399 3.44 -7.93 13.95
N HIS A 400 2.44 -7.63 14.75
CA HIS A 400 1.12 -7.26 14.27
C HIS A 400 0.86 -5.77 14.47
N LEU A 401 0.61 -5.05 13.39
CA LEU A 401 0.21 -3.65 13.42
C LEU A 401 -1.31 -3.57 13.61
N ASN A 402 -1.72 -3.22 14.84
CA ASN A 402 -3.11 -3.08 15.21
C ASN A 402 -3.34 -1.78 15.99
N ASN A 403 -4.42 -1.06 15.71
CA ASN A 403 -4.77 0.19 16.39
C ASN A 403 -3.60 1.18 16.53
N LYS A 404 -2.79 1.33 15.48
CA LYS A 404 -1.60 2.21 15.42
C LYS A 404 -0.48 1.81 16.41
N LYS A 405 -0.48 0.57 16.90
CA LYS A 405 0.55 0.01 17.77
C LYS A 405 1.11 -1.29 17.24
N LEU A 406 2.32 -1.64 17.65
CA LEU A 406 2.98 -2.89 17.31
C LEU A 406 2.82 -3.88 18.45
N ASP A 407 2.14 -5.00 18.16
CA ASP A 407 1.99 -6.13 19.05
C ASP A 407 2.93 -7.26 18.66
N TYR A 408 3.70 -7.79 19.59
CA TYR A 408 4.69 -8.84 19.37
C TYR A 408 4.16 -10.20 19.80
N TYR A 409 4.32 -11.20 18.92
CA TYR A 409 3.94 -12.58 19.16
C TYR A 409 5.12 -13.49 18.85
N LYS A 410 5.48 -14.36 19.81
CA LYS A 410 6.49 -15.38 19.61
C LYS A 410 5.87 -16.60 18.91
N GLY A 411 6.55 -17.13 17.92
CA GLY A 411 6.10 -18.26 17.11
C GLY A 411 5.72 -17.83 15.69
N ASN A 412 5.30 -18.82 14.90
CA ASN A 412 4.90 -18.64 13.52
C ASN A 412 3.46 -18.06 13.40
N TYR A 413 3.00 -17.91 12.17
CA TYR A 413 1.68 -17.33 11.89
C TYR A 413 0.53 -18.11 12.56
N SER A 414 0.55 -19.42 12.54
CA SER A 414 -0.51 -20.25 13.14
C SER A 414 -0.61 -20.08 14.67
N VAL A 415 0.55 -19.93 15.35
CA VAL A 415 0.58 -19.63 16.79
C VAL A 415 0.03 -18.21 17.07
N PHE A 416 0.40 -17.25 16.24
CA PHE A 416 -0.14 -15.88 16.30
C PHE A 416 -1.66 -15.88 16.18
N GLU A 417 -2.23 -16.53 15.16
CA GLU A 417 -3.67 -16.53 14.89
C GLU A 417 -4.45 -17.14 16.06
N ARG A 418 -3.95 -18.27 16.61
CA ARG A 418 -4.52 -18.90 17.80
C ARG A 418 -4.46 -17.98 19.02
N THR A 419 -3.29 -17.40 19.30
CA THR A 419 -3.06 -16.53 20.46
C THR A 419 -3.91 -15.25 20.35
N ARG A 420 -4.02 -14.66 19.15
CA ARG A 420 -4.88 -13.49 18.88
C ARG A 420 -6.35 -13.84 19.16
N THR A 421 -6.83 -14.96 18.62
CA THR A 421 -8.21 -15.40 18.81
C THR A 421 -8.53 -15.63 20.30
N ASP A 422 -7.63 -16.25 21.05
CA ASP A 422 -7.81 -16.50 22.48
C ASP A 422 -7.80 -15.20 23.28
N ARG A 423 -6.91 -14.24 22.93
CA ARG A 423 -6.89 -12.90 23.55
C ARG A 423 -8.20 -12.14 23.30
N LEU A 424 -8.69 -12.13 22.04
CA LEU A 424 -9.96 -11.47 21.69
C LEU A 424 -11.13 -12.09 22.44
N LYS A 425 -11.24 -13.42 22.48
CA LYS A 425 -12.27 -14.12 23.25
C LYS A 425 -12.19 -13.82 24.75
N SER A 426 -10.99 -13.74 25.32
CA SER A 426 -10.79 -13.39 26.72
C SER A 426 -11.19 -11.94 26.99
N GLN A 427 -10.77 -11.01 26.14
CA GLN A 427 -11.15 -9.58 26.25
C GLN A 427 -12.67 -9.40 26.12
N GLN A 428 -13.31 -10.10 25.19
CA GLN A 428 -14.77 -10.09 25.01
C GLN A 428 -15.47 -10.54 26.30
N ARG A 429 -15.04 -11.66 26.91
CA ARG A 429 -15.61 -12.17 28.16
C ARG A 429 -15.46 -11.16 29.30
N VAL A 430 -14.28 -10.52 29.42
CA VAL A 430 -14.02 -9.49 30.43
C VAL A 430 -14.92 -8.28 30.20
N PHE A 431 -15.08 -7.84 28.96
CA PHE A 431 -15.97 -6.74 28.59
C PHE A 431 -17.42 -7.05 28.92
N GLU A 432 -17.94 -8.23 28.55
CA GLU A 432 -19.31 -8.66 28.85
C GLU A 432 -19.56 -8.75 30.38
N ALA A 433 -18.60 -9.32 31.11
CA ALA A 433 -18.68 -9.39 32.59
C ALA A 433 -18.73 -7.98 33.20
N GLN A 434 -17.88 -7.06 32.73
CA GLN A 434 -17.87 -5.67 33.19
C GLN A 434 -19.16 -4.95 32.81
N GLN A 435 -19.69 -5.14 31.59
CA GLN A 435 -20.97 -4.57 31.17
C GLN A 435 -22.14 -5.07 32.04
N ASN A 436 -22.17 -6.35 32.34
CA ASN A 436 -23.19 -6.93 33.23
C ASN A 436 -23.06 -6.36 34.67
N GLN A 437 -21.84 -6.21 35.17
CA GLN A 437 -21.59 -5.59 36.45
C GLN A 437 -22.04 -4.11 36.47
N ARG A 438 -21.73 -3.35 35.43
CA ARG A 438 -22.18 -1.96 35.27
C ARG A 438 -23.71 -1.86 35.21
N LYS A 439 -24.39 -2.70 34.43
CA LYS A 439 -25.86 -2.77 34.40
C LYS A 439 -26.46 -3.07 35.73
N HIS A 440 -25.86 -3.99 36.49
CA HIS A 440 -26.34 -4.36 37.84
C HIS A 440 -26.21 -3.20 38.85
N VAL A 441 -25.06 -2.53 38.82
CA VAL A 441 -24.79 -1.35 39.70
C VAL A 441 -25.68 -0.18 39.31
N GLN A 442 -25.89 0.05 37.98
CA GLN A 442 -26.77 1.10 37.50
C GLN A 442 -28.23 0.85 37.89
N ALA A 443 -28.73 -0.38 37.75
CA ALA A 443 -30.08 -0.75 38.16
C ALA A 443 -30.28 -0.55 39.67
N PHE A 444 -29.26 -0.82 40.49
CA PHE A 444 -29.30 -0.52 41.92
C PHE A 444 -29.38 0.99 42.20
N ILE A 445 -28.57 1.81 41.48
CA ILE A 445 -28.58 3.26 41.59
C ILE A 445 -29.96 3.81 41.21
N ASP A 446 -30.52 3.38 40.11
CA ASP A 446 -31.81 3.87 39.59
C ASP A 446 -32.96 3.53 40.55
N ARG A 447 -32.93 2.32 41.16
CA ARG A 447 -33.93 1.90 42.14
C ARG A 447 -33.87 2.68 43.46
N PHE A 448 -32.67 3.09 43.92
CA PHE A 448 -32.48 3.67 45.26
C PHE A 448 -32.07 5.13 45.28
N ARG A 449 -31.89 5.79 44.10
CA ARG A 449 -31.47 7.21 43.97
C ARG A 449 -32.37 8.17 44.72
N TYR A 450 -33.66 7.91 44.76
CA TYR A 450 -34.66 8.78 45.41
C TYR A 450 -35.03 8.36 46.85
N ASN A 451 -34.40 7.31 47.38
CA ASN A 451 -34.68 6.83 48.74
C ASN A 451 -33.70 7.44 49.72
N ALA A 452 -34.18 8.38 50.56
CA ALA A 452 -33.34 9.11 51.53
C ALA A 452 -32.51 8.19 52.46
N LYS A 453 -33.07 7.05 52.91
CA LYS A 453 -32.36 6.08 53.80
C LYS A 453 -31.21 5.34 53.08
N ARG A 454 -31.25 5.22 51.73
CA ARG A 454 -30.25 4.51 50.94
C ARG A 454 -29.44 5.41 50.00
N ALA A 455 -29.65 6.72 50.03
CA ALA A 455 -28.96 7.70 49.19
C ALA A 455 -27.44 7.63 49.33
N LYS A 456 -26.93 7.45 50.57
CA LYS A 456 -25.49 7.31 50.83
C LYS A 456 -24.88 6.06 50.15
N MET A 457 -25.63 4.94 50.10
CA MET A 457 -25.20 3.73 49.41
C MET A 457 -25.25 3.92 47.88
N ALA A 458 -26.24 4.61 47.34
CA ALA A 458 -26.33 4.93 45.93
C ALA A 458 -25.15 5.84 45.50
N GLN A 459 -24.81 6.86 46.31
CA GLN A 459 -23.63 7.69 46.04
C GLN A 459 -22.31 6.91 46.05
N SER A 460 -22.14 5.96 47.00
CA SER A 460 -20.96 5.08 46.99
C SER A 460 -20.87 4.23 45.73
N ARG A 461 -22.00 3.75 45.23
CA ARG A 461 -22.07 2.98 43.96
C ARG A 461 -21.81 3.84 42.72
N ILE A 462 -22.23 5.10 42.69
CA ILE A 462 -21.90 6.06 41.64
C ILE A 462 -20.37 6.27 41.60
N LYS A 463 -19.74 6.57 42.72
CA LYS A 463 -18.27 6.70 42.82
C LYS A 463 -17.53 5.42 42.41
N PHE A 464 -18.10 4.26 42.67
CA PHE A 464 -17.53 2.99 42.20
C PHE A 464 -17.57 2.88 40.66
N LEU A 465 -18.71 3.25 40.01
CA LEU A 465 -18.81 3.29 38.55
C LEU A 465 -17.85 4.30 37.91
N GLU A 466 -17.68 5.46 38.51
CA GLU A 466 -16.76 6.50 38.05
C GLU A 466 -15.27 6.07 38.12
N LYS A 467 -14.92 5.25 39.11
CA LYS A 467 -13.55 4.72 39.29
C LYS A 467 -13.28 3.42 38.52
N MET A 468 -14.32 2.83 37.94
CA MET A 468 -14.16 1.59 37.18
C MET A 468 -13.50 1.89 35.85
N ASP A 469 -12.28 1.36 35.60
CA ASP A 469 -11.59 1.44 34.32
C ASP A 469 -12.48 0.81 33.25
N VAL A 470 -12.74 1.57 32.20
CA VAL A 470 -13.58 1.10 31.10
C VAL A 470 -12.73 0.21 30.20
N VAL A 471 -13.01 -1.12 30.22
CA VAL A 471 -12.47 -2.02 29.21
C VAL A 471 -13.08 -1.61 27.88
N SER A 472 -12.24 -1.29 26.90
CA SER A 472 -12.69 -0.97 25.55
C SER A 472 -13.38 -2.18 24.95
N GLU A 473 -14.51 -1.95 24.31
CA GLU A 473 -15.15 -2.95 23.46
C GLU A 473 -14.14 -3.48 22.45
N VAL A 474 -14.16 -4.80 22.24
CA VAL A 474 -13.41 -5.38 21.13
C VAL A 474 -14.06 -4.80 19.90
N SER A 475 -13.40 -3.83 19.28
CA SER A 475 -13.81 -3.40 17.93
C SER A 475 -13.43 -4.55 17.00
N ASP A 476 -14.39 -5.45 16.76
CA ASP A 476 -14.24 -6.34 15.63
C ASP A 476 -14.06 -5.45 14.40
N ASP A 477 -12.91 -5.61 13.80
CA ASP A 477 -12.65 -5.00 12.51
C ASP A 477 -13.77 -5.43 11.56
N PRO A 478 -14.38 -4.50 10.80
CA PRO A 478 -15.45 -4.85 9.88
C PRO A 478 -14.98 -5.96 8.96
N THR A 479 -15.55 -7.14 9.13
CA THR A 479 -15.28 -8.30 8.27
C THR A 479 -15.74 -7.94 6.87
N VAL A 480 -14.82 -8.04 5.92
CA VAL A 480 -15.17 -7.89 4.51
C VAL A 480 -15.92 -9.17 4.12
N THR A 481 -17.17 -9.07 3.72
CA THR A 481 -17.93 -10.20 3.16
C THR A 481 -18.03 -9.97 1.66
N LEU A 482 -17.43 -10.86 0.87
CA LEU A 482 -17.58 -10.85 -0.57
C LEU A 482 -18.75 -11.79 -0.92
N GLN A 483 -19.52 -11.45 -1.94
CA GLN A 483 -20.61 -12.30 -2.40
C GLN A 483 -20.80 -12.18 -3.91
N PHE A 484 -20.64 -13.29 -4.62
CA PHE A 484 -21.00 -13.38 -6.02
C PHE A 484 -22.50 -13.70 -6.15
N LEU A 485 -23.13 -13.16 -7.19
CA LEU A 485 -24.52 -13.43 -7.48
C LEU A 485 -24.62 -14.75 -8.26
N GLU A 486 -25.58 -15.59 -7.90
CA GLU A 486 -25.84 -16.88 -8.54
C GLU A 486 -26.20 -16.71 -10.02
N PRO A 487 -25.54 -17.46 -10.92
CA PRO A 487 -25.88 -17.49 -12.33
C PRO A 487 -27.13 -18.39 -12.60
N GLU A 488 -27.74 -18.21 -13.75
CA GLU A 488 -28.75 -19.13 -14.24
C GLU A 488 -28.11 -20.45 -14.69
N PRO A 489 -28.65 -21.64 -14.36
CA PRO A 489 -28.04 -22.90 -14.76
C PRO A 489 -28.04 -23.07 -16.29
N LEU A 490 -26.91 -23.52 -16.84
CA LEU A 490 -26.77 -23.84 -18.27
C LEU A 490 -26.58 -25.34 -18.46
N SER A 491 -27.15 -25.86 -19.55
CA SER A 491 -26.99 -27.27 -19.95
C SER A 491 -25.60 -27.49 -20.60
N PRO A 492 -24.86 -28.55 -20.23
CA PRO A 492 -23.64 -28.96 -20.91
C PRO A 492 -23.82 -29.29 -22.39
N PRO A 493 -22.78 -29.16 -23.27
CA PRO A 493 -21.47 -28.61 -22.97
C PRO A 493 -21.50 -27.07 -22.89
N ILE A 494 -20.81 -26.52 -21.89
CA ILE A 494 -20.75 -25.06 -21.68
C ILE A 494 -19.63 -24.46 -22.50
N LEU A 495 -18.40 -24.99 -22.30
CA LEU A 495 -17.21 -24.65 -23.07
C LEU A 495 -16.35 -25.91 -23.25
N GLN A 496 -16.05 -26.27 -24.48
CA GLN A 496 -15.19 -27.43 -24.82
C GLN A 496 -14.24 -27.08 -25.94
N PHE A 497 -12.97 -27.39 -25.75
CA PHE A 497 -11.92 -27.32 -26.76
C PHE A 497 -11.59 -28.72 -27.22
N GLN A 498 -11.52 -28.91 -28.54
CA GLN A 498 -11.16 -30.16 -29.18
C GLN A 498 -10.01 -29.91 -30.15
N ASP A 499 -8.84 -30.48 -29.84
CA ASP A 499 -7.60 -30.40 -30.60
C ASP A 499 -7.20 -28.94 -30.97
N VAL A 500 -7.47 -28.00 -30.06
CA VAL A 500 -7.21 -26.59 -30.31
C VAL A 500 -5.72 -26.29 -30.24
N SER A 501 -5.22 -25.55 -31.21
CA SER A 501 -3.85 -25.04 -31.21
C SER A 501 -3.87 -23.54 -31.40
N PHE A 502 -2.96 -22.84 -30.74
CA PHE A 502 -2.89 -21.39 -30.78
C PHE A 502 -1.46 -20.87 -30.82
N GLY A 503 -1.25 -19.81 -31.59
CA GLY A 503 -0.02 -19.03 -31.61
C GLY A 503 -0.28 -17.63 -32.16
N TYR A 504 0.41 -16.61 -31.63
CA TYR A 504 0.32 -15.24 -32.14
C TYR A 504 0.85 -15.11 -33.60
N GLN A 505 1.74 -16.01 -33.99
CA GLN A 505 2.23 -16.16 -35.37
C GLN A 505 1.94 -17.59 -35.83
N LYS A 506 1.55 -17.78 -37.08
CA LYS A 506 1.18 -19.09 -37.62
C LYS A 506 2.30 -20.13 -37.50
N ASP A 507 3.55 -19.67 -37.54
CA ASP A 507 4.73 -20.53 -37.48
C ASP A 507 5.25 -20.79 -36.06
N LYS A 508 4.74 -20.04 -35.05
CA LYS A 508 5.15 -20.18 -33.65
C LYS A 508 3.94 -20.42 -32.76
N LEU A 509 3.61 -21.72 -32.59
CA LEU A 509 2.54 -22.15 -31.72
C LEU A 509 2.99 -22.01 -30.26
N ILE A 510 2.07 -21.56 -29.41
CA ILE A 510 2.22 -21.54 -27.94
C ILE A 510 1.58 -22.79 -27.36
N PHE A 511 0.39 -23.13 -27.87
CA PHE A 511 -0.36 -24.31 -27.42
C PHE A 511 -0.61 -25.26 -28.59
N LYS A 512 -0.60 -26.57 -28.29
CA LYS A 512 -0.89 -27.61 -29.24
C LYS A 512 -1.83 -28.62 -28.62
N ASN A 513 -2.81 -29.12 -29.42
CA ASN A 513 -3.71 -30.21 -29.04
C ASN A 513 -4.42 -29.98 -27.68
N LEU A 514 -4.92 -28.78 -27.45
CA LEU A 514 -5.68 -28.52 -26.25
C LEU A 514 -7.03 -29.25 -26.28
N ASN A 515 -7.21 -30.17 -25.32
CA ASN A 515 -8.47 -30.92 -25.13
C ASN A 515 -8.93 -30.66 -23.69
N ILE A 516 -9.71 -29.60 -23.50
CA ILE A 516 -10.17 -29.14 -22.17
C ILE A 516 -11.65 -28.80 -22.20
N GLY A 517 -12.35 -29.01 -21.08
CA GLY A 517 -13.75 -28.68 -20.89
C GLY A 517 -13.99 -27.95 -19.59
N ILE A 518 -14.87 -26.97 -19.59
CA ILE A 518 -15.27 -26.22 -18.40
C ILE A 518 -16.80 -26.24 -18.32
N ASP A 519 -17.31 -26.69 -17.18
CA ASP A 519 -18.71 -26.73 -16.82
C ASP A 519 -19.02 -25.86 -15.60
N MET A 520 -20.29 -25.74 -15.22
CA MET A 520 -20.71 -24.96 -14.03
C MET A 520 -20.09 -25.48 -12.73
N ASN A 521 -19.77 -26.77 -12.65
CA ASN A 521 -19.20 -27.39 -11.47
C ASN A 521 -17.66 -27.44 -11.48
N SER A 522 -17.03 -26.98 -12.55
CA SER A 522 -15.56 -27.02 -12.67
C SER A 522 -14.90 -26.10 -11.65
N ARG A 523 -13.94 -26.62 -10.90
CA ARG A 523 -13.12 -25.93 -9.91
C ARG A 523 -11.66 -26.17 -10.22
N VAL A 524 -11.11 -25.44 -11.17
CA VAL A 524 -9.81 -25.74 -11.78
C VAL A 524 -8.78 -24.71 -11.36
N ALA A 525 -7.63 -25.17 -10.86
CA ALA A 525 -6.43 -24.35 -10.68
C ALA A 525 -5.50 -24.54 -11.88
N LEU A 526 -5.09 -23.47 -12.52
CA LEU A 526 -4.11 -23.48 -13.61
C LEU A 526 -2.75 -23.04 -13.09
N VAL A 527 -1.78 -23.93 -13.11
CA VAL A 527 -0.44 -23.75 -12.53
C VAL A 527 0.63 -23.85 -13.60
N GLY A 528 1.69 -23.06 -13.47
CA GLY A 528 2.84 -23.08 -14.39
C GLY A 528 3.76 -21.89 -14.18
N ALA A 529 4.94 -21.95 -14.79
CA ALA A 529 5.96 -20.91 -14.74
C ALA A 529 5.45 -19.58 -15.31
N ASN A 530 6.08 -18.48 -14.91
CA ASN A 530 5.75 -17.19 -15.47
C ASN A 530 6.19 -17.12 -16.95
N GLY A 531 5.30 -16.59 -17.81
CA GLY A 531 5.54 -16.53 -19.25
C GLY A 531 5.14 -17.76 -20.05
N VAL A 532 4.68 -18.86 -19.44
CA VAL A 532 4.28 -20.10 -20.11
C VAL A 532 2.99 -19.96 -20.94
N GLY A 533 2.25 -18.86 -20.74
CA GLY A 533 1.01 -18.60 -21.51
C GLY A 533 -0.28 -18.66 -20.68
N LYS A 534 -0.24 -18.65 -19.35
CA LYS A 534 -1.45 -18.69 -18.47
C LYS A 534 -2.49 -17.66 -18.88
N THR A 535 -2.10 -16.39 -18.96
CA THR A 535 -2.98 -15.28 -19.35
C THR A 535 -3.50 -15.42 -20.80
N THR A 536 -2.65 -15.94 -21.71
CA THR A 536 -3.04 -16.21 -23.11
C THR A 536 -4.13 -17.29 -23.17
N LEU A 537 -4.02 -18.35 -22.37
CA LEU A 537 -5.06 -19.37 -22.26
C LEU A 537 -6.38 -18.79 -21.75
N LEU A 538 -6.33 -17.95 -20.71
CA LEU A 538 -7.54 -17.29 -20.20
C LEU A 538 -8.20 -16.40 -21.26
N GLN A 539 -7.42 -15.70 -22.07
CA GLN A 539 -7.93 -14.88 -23.18
C GLN A 539 -8.56 -15.74 -24.29
N LEU A 540 -7.95 -16.87 -24.60
CA LEU A 540 -8.47 -17.81 -25.58
C LEU A 540 -9.82 -18.43 -25.10
N LEU A 541 -9.89 -18.81 -23.83
CA LEU A 541 -11.12 -19.31 -23.19
C LEU A 541 -12.24 -18.25 -23.15
N ALA A 542 -11.86 -16.99 -22.84
CA ALA A 542 -12.81 -15.87 -22.88
C ALA A 542 -13.31 -15.55 -24.32
N GLY A 543 -12.58 -16.00 -25.34
CA GLY A 543 -12.86 -15.69 -26.75
C GLY A 543 -12.38 -14.30 -27.18
N GLU A 544 -11.42 -13.76 -26.49
CA GLU A 544 -10.72 -12.53 -26.87
C GLU A 544 -9.67 -12.79 -27.96
N LEU A 545 -9.25 -14.07 -28.07
CA LEU A 545 -8.32 -14.57 -29.09
C LEU A 545 -9.02 -15.69 -29.88
N GLU A 546 -8.76 -15.75 -31.20
CA GLU A 546 -9.26 -16.80 -32.08
C GLU A 546 -8.23 -17.93 -32.19
N GLU A 547 -8.70 -19.17 -32.19
CA GLU A 547 -7.88 -20.36 -32.37
C GLU A 547 -7.20 -20.39 -33.75
N THR A 548 -5.98 -20.91 -33.83
CA THR A 548 -5.27 -21.10 -35.10
C THR A 548 -5.79 -22.36 -35.81
N SER A 549 -6.11 -23.40 -35.06
CA SER A 549 -6.71 -24.66 -35.52
C SER A 549 -7.45 -25.38 -34.40
N GLY A 550 -8.35 -26.30 -34.76
CA GLY A 550 -9.16 -27.04 -33.80
C GLY A 550 -10.62 -26.60 -33.80
N LEU A 551 -11.39 -27.07 -32.80
CA LEU A 551 -12.81 -26.76 -32.65
C LEU A 551 -13.09 -26.27 -31.23
N VAL A 552 -13.73 -25.10 -31.13
CA VAL A 552 -14.23 -24.54 -29.87
C VAL A 552 -15.74 -24.58 -29.86
N LEU A 553 -16.29 -25.40 -28.96
CA LEU A 553 -17.72 -25.46 -28.69
C LEU A 553 -18.04 -24.54 -27.52
N ARG A 554 -18.85 -23.51 -27.76
CA ARG A 554 -19.24 -22.51 -26.76
C ARG A 554 -20.74 -22.34 -26.73
N ASN A 555 -21.35 -22.44 -25.54
CA ASN A 555 -22.78 -22.17 -25.38
C ASN A 555 -23.08 -20.69 -25.65
N GLY A 556 -24.04 -20.41 -26.52
CA GLY A 556 -24.40 -19.04 -26.92
C GLY A 556 -24.94 -18.14 -25.80
N LYS A 557 -25.33 -18.70 -24.65
CA LYS A 557 -25.79 -17.96 -23.47
C LYS A 557 -24.68 -17.81 -22.41
N LEU A 558 -23.49 -18.34 -22.66
CA LEU A 558 -22.39 -18.32 -21.72
C LEU A 558 -21.90 -16.89 -21.44
N ARG A 559 -21.85 -16.51 -20.18
CA ARG A 559 -21.28 -15.24 -19.71
C ARG A 559 -20.02 -15.53 -18.94
N PHE A 560 -18.90 -15.02 -19.44
CA PHE A 560 -17.63 -15.00 -18.73
C PHE A 560 -17.45 -13.69 -17.99
N SER A 561 -16.78 -13.76 -16.86
CA SER A 561 -16.16 -12.58 -16.25
C SER A 561 -14.72 -12.89 -15.92
N ARG A 562 -13.85 -12.00 -16.33
CA ARG A 562 -12.41 -12.12 -16.12
C ARG A 562 -11.89 -11.07 -15.14
N PHE A 563 -11.18 -11.54 -14.14
CA PHE A 563 -10.31 -10.70 -13.33
C PHE A 563 -8.89 -10.82 -13.90
N SER A 564 -8.37 -9.75 -14.49
CA SER A 564 -7.03 -9.75 -15.11
C SER A 564 -5.97 -9.27 -14.13
N GLN A 565 -4.73 -9.70 -14.32
CA GLN A 565 -3.58 -9.26 -13.52
C GLN A 565 -3.43 -7.72 -13.52
N HIS A 566 -3.72 -7.05 -14.64
CA HIS A 566 -3.71 -5.60 -14.80
C HIS A 566 -5.11 -4.98 -14.61
N PHE A 567 -5.83 -5.41 -13.57
CA PHE A 567 -7.20 -4.99 -13.29
C PHE A 567 -7.34 -3.46 -13.10
N VAL A 568 -6.27 -2.77 -12.72
CA VAL A 568 -6.27 -1.32 -12.53
C VAL A 568 -6.54 -0.57 -13.83
N ASP A 569 -6.11 -1.13 -14.97
CA ASP A 569 -6.29 -0.54 -16.30
C ASP A 569 -7.78 -0.56 -16.74
N GLN A 570 -8.59 -1.40 -16.11
CA GLN A 570 -10.03 -1.47 -16.34
C GLN A 570 -10.80 -0.34 -15.64
N LEU A 571 -10.16 0.41 -14.74
CA LEU A 571 -10.76 1.46 -13.93
C LEU A 571 -10.34 2.85 -14.40
N ASP A 572 -11.30 3.76 -14.50
CA ASP A 572 -11.00 5.18 -14.65
C ASP A 572 -10.54 5.74 -13.29
N LEU A 573 -9.24 5.99 -13.17
CA LEU A 573 -8.60 6.43 -11.94
C LEU A 573 -9.07 7.83 -11.48
N THR A 574 -9.67 8.61 -12.37
CA THR A 574 -10.15 9.97 -12.09
C THR A 574 -11.56 9.99 -11.48
N LYS A 575 -12.32 8.91 -11.66
CA LYS A 575 -13.68 8.75 -11.16
C LYS A 575 -13.70 8.06 -9.79
N SER A 576 -14.85 8.17 -9.11
CA SER A 576 -15.11 7.37 -7.91
C SER A 576 -15.45 5.91 -8.26
N PRO A 577 -15.36 4.95 -7.31
CA PRO A 577 -15.86 3.60 -7.50
C PRO A 577 -17.32 3.57 -7.95
N LEU A 578 -18.14 4.42 -7.37
CA LEU A 578 -19.57 4.54 -7.73
C LEU A 578 -19.74 5.02 -9.17
N ASP A 579 -19.01 6.06 -9.58
CA ASP A 579 -19.11 6.60 -10.94
C ASP A 579 -18.57 5.60 -11.99
N ASN A 580 -17.49 4.90 -11.69
CA ASN A 580 -16.99 3.80 -12.51
C ASN A 580 -18.03 2.72 -12.70
N PHE A 581 -18.72 2.34 -11.60
CA PHE A 581 -19.77 1.32 -11.64
C PHE A 581 -20.96 1.77 -12.48
N LEU A 582 -21.46 3.00 -12.28
CA LEU A 582 -22.59 3.55 -13.04
C LEU A 582 -22.25 3.79 -14.53
N THR A 583 -21.00 4.13 -14.83
CA THR A 583 -20.54 4.27 -16.22
C THR A 583 -20.55 2.92 -16.94
N LYS A 584 -20.12 1.85 -16.26
CA LYS A 584 -20.05 0.48 -16.81
C LYS A 584 -21.45 -0.17 -16.93
N TYR A 585 -22.36 0.15 -15.99
CA TYR A 585 -23.72 -0.39 -15.93
C TYR A 585 -24.77 0.73 -15.96
N PRO A 586 -25.02 1.34 -17.13
CA PRO A 586 -25.99 2.43 -17.27
C PRO A 586 -27.39 1.94 -16.93
N GLY A 587 -28.17 2.76 -16.21
CA GLY A 587 -29.52 2.43 -15.76
C GLY A 587 -29.59 1.83 -14.34
N THR A 588 -28.47 1.55 -13.69
CA THR A 588 -28.47 1.08 -12.30
C THR A 588 -28.75 2.27 -11.34
N ASN A 589 -29.61 2.04 -10.35
CA ASN A 589 -29.85 3.05 -9.31
C ASN A 589 -28.60 3.24 -8.45
N SER A 590 -28.19 4.51 -8.22
CA SER A 590 -27.02 4.87 -7.40
C SER A 590 -27.06 4.26 -5.99
N GLN A 591 -28.24 4.15 -5.37
CA GLN A 591 -28.39 3.55 -4.05
C GLN A 591 -28.14 2.03 -4.07
N THR A 592 -28.62 1.34 -5.11
CA THR A 592 -28.37 -0.10 -5.31
C THR A 592 -26.90 -0.38 -5.59
N ALA A 593 -26.26 0.47 -6.43
CA ALA A 593 -24.83 0.39 -6.70
C ALA A 593 -23.99 0.61 -5.42
N ARG A 594 -24.35 1.59 -4.58
CA ARG A 594 -23.69 1.81 -3.27
C ARG A 594 -23.86 0.63 -2.31
N ALA A 595 -25.07 0.06 -2.23
CA ALA A 595 -25.31 -1.11 -1.39
C ALA A 595 -24.48 -2.31 -1.86
N HIS A 596 -24.35 -2.50 -3.17
CA HIS A 596 -23.53 -3.57 -3.75
C HIS A 596 -22.03 -3.34 -3.47
N LEU A 597 -21.49 -2.13 -3.71
CA LEU A 597 -20.12 -1.78 -3.36
C LEU A 597 -19.87 -1.96 -1.85
N GLY A 598 -20.84 -1.65 -1.01
CA GLY A 598 -20.78 -1.85 0.44
C GLY A 598 -20.57 -3.32 0.85
N LYS A 599 -21.15 -4.28 0.12
CA LYS A 599 -20.90 -5.72 0.32
C LYS A 599 -19.44 -6.11 0.07
N PHE A 600 -18.72 -5.36 -0.76
CA PHE A 600 -17.30 -5.54 -1.04
C PHE A 600 -16.40 -4.68 -0.13
N GLY A 601 -16.95 -4.17 0.98
CA GLY A 601 -16.20 -3.35 1.94
C GLY A 601 -15.85 -1.93 1.45
N LEU A 602 -16.55 -1.46 0.40
CA LEU A 602 -16.40 -0.12 -0.18
C LEU A 602 -17.58 0.76 0.25
N SER A 603 -17.76 0.95 1.57
CA SER A 603 -18.87 1.71 2.14
C SER A 603 -18.51 3.16 2.44
N GLY A 604 -19.52 4.01 2.61
CA GLY A 604 -19.38 5.41 3.01
C GLY A 604 -18.53 6.24 2.03
N ASP A 605 -17.52 6.92 2.57
CA ASP A 605 -16.62 7.78 1.79
C ASP A 605 -15.77 7.03 0.77
N LEU A 606 -15.45 5.75 1.01
CA LEU A 606 -14.63 4.95 0.09
C LEU A 606 -15.29 4.78 -1.27
N ALA A 607 -16.62 4.71 -1.32
CA ALA A 607 -17.37 4.60 -2.57
C ALA A 607 -17.36 5.91 -3.39
N LEU A 608 -17.05 7.05 -2.76
CA LEU A 608 -17.10 8.39 -3.36
C LEU A 608 -15.73 9.00 -3.63
N ARG A 609 -14.66 8.50 -2.99
CA ARG A 609 -13.30 8.97 -3.24
C ARG A 609 -12.85 8.56 -4.64
N THR A 610 -11.97 9.34 -5.25
CA THR A 610 -11.36 8.98 -6.54
C THR A 610 -10.56 7.69 -6.43
N VAL A 611 -10.69 6.82 -7.42
CA VAL A 611 -9.99 5.51 -7.46
C VAL A 611 -8.48 5.65 -7.34
N ASN A 612 -7.90 6.75 -7.81
CA ASN A 612 -6.46 7.01 -7.68
C ASN A 612 -5.99 7.05 -6.21
N THR A 613 -6.85 7.47 -5.28
CA THR A 613 -6.52 7.58 -3.84
C THR A 613 -6.70 6.28 -3.08
N LEU A 614 -7.25 5.25 -3.71
CA LEU A 614 -7.51 3.95 -3.11
C LEU A 614 -6.23 3.08 -3.10
N SER A 615 -6.11 2.21 -2.09
CA SER A 615 -5.07 1.19 -2.06
C SER A 615 -5.27 0.13 -3.16
N GLY A 616 -4.20 -0.64 -3.49
CA GLY A 616 -4.28 -1.74 -4.46
C GLY A 616 -5.41 -2.72 -4.16
N GLY A 617 -5.51 -3.20 -2.92
CA GLY A 617 -6.58 -4.10 -2.50
C GLY A 617 -7.98 -3.48 -2.53
N GLN A 618 -8.13 -2.17 -2.30
CA GLN A 618 -9.41 -1.49 -2.49
C GLN A 618 -9.81 -1.41 -3.97
N LYS A 619 -8.84 -1.17 -4.86
CA LYS A 619 -9.05 -1.20 -6.31
C LYS A 619 -9.46 -2.59 -6.80
N SER A 620 -8.79 -3.65 -6.31
CA SER A 620 -9.18 -5.05 -6.61
C SER A 620 -10.62 -5.32 -6.21
N ARG A 621 -11.05 -4.88 -5.02
CA ARG A 621 -12.44 -5.04 -4.55
C ARG A 621 -13.46 -4.27 -5.41
N VAL A 622 -13.09 -3.12 -5.98
CA VAL A 622 -13.95 -2.42 -6.97
C VAL A 622 -14.17 -3.30 -8.19
N VAL A 623 -13.13 -3.89 -8.77
CA VAL A 623 -13.24 -4.77 -9.95
C VAL A 623 -14.01 -6.05 -9.62
N LEU A 624 -13.72 -6.70 -8.47
CA LEU A 624 -14.47 -7.86 -8.01
C LEU A 624 -15.95 -7.56 -7.85
N SER A 625 -16.32 -6.37 -7.32
CA SER A 625 -17.72 -5.95 -7.23
C SER A 625 -18.39 -5.80 -8.61
N GLN A 626 -17.66 -5.30 -9.60
CA GLN A 626 -18.15 -5.18 -10.97
C GLN A 626 -18.35 -6.56 -11.62
N ILE A 627 -17.40 -7.48 -11.42
CA ILE A 627 -17.48 -8.86 -11.90
C ILE A 627 -18.71 -9.58 -11.30
N ALA A 628 -18.88 -9.47 -9.98
CA ALA A 628 -20.00 -10.09 -9.28
C ALA A 628 -21.38 -9.60 -9.78
N TRP A 629 -21.48 -8.36 -10.23
CA TRP A 629 -22.73 -7.79 -10.76
C TRP A 629 -23.22 -8.46 -12.03
N THR A 630 -22.30 -8.98 -12.88
CA THR A 630 -22.64 -9.56 -14.19
C THR A 630 -23.27 -10.93 -14.11
N ARG A 631 -23.34 -11.58 -12.93
CA ARG A 631 -23.80 -12.96 -12.74
C ARG A 631 -23.16 -13.92 -13.76
N PRO A 632 -21.83 -14.06 -13.75
CA PRO A 632 -21.16 -14.90 -14.73
C PRO A 632 -21.45 -16.38 -14.48
N HIS A 633 -21.45 -17.19 -15.55
CA HIS A 633 -21.53 -18.64 -15.44
C HIS A 633 -20.15 -19.26 -15.16
N VAL A 634 -19.09 -18.61 -15.66
CA VAL A 634 -17.71 -19.01 -15.42
C VAL A 634 -16.87 -17.78 -15.04
N LEU A 635 -16.14 -17.90 -13.94
CA LEU A 635 -15.16 -16.92 -13.47
C LEU A 635 -13.76 -17.33 -13.92
N LEU A 636 -13.07 -16.41 -14.62
CA LEU A 636 -11.66 -16.54 -15.00
C LEU A 636 -10.87 -15.58 -14.13
N LEU A 637 -10.09 -16.12 -13.19
CA LEU A 637 -9.37 -15.32 -12.19
C LEU A 637 -7.86 -15.44 -12.42
N ASP A 638 -7.21 -14.33 -12.78
CA ASP A 638 -5.76 -14.25 -13.01
C ASP A 638 -5.09 -13.51 -11.85
N GLU A 639 -4.45 -14.26 -10.96
CA GLU A 639 -3.78 -13.80 -9.73
C GLU A 639 -4.65 -12.87 -8.86
N PRO A 640 -5.85 -13.30 -8.43
CA PRO A 640 -6.79 -12.43 -7.72
C PRO A 640 -6.34 -12.10 -6.29
N SER A 641 -5.44 -12.89 -5.68
CA SER A 641 -4.89 -12.68 -4.34
C SER A 641 -3.87 -11.54 -4.27
N ASN A 642 -3.28 -11.13 -5.41
CA ASN A 642 -2.29 -10.08 -5.45
C ASN A 642 -2.86 -8.76 -4.89
N HIS A 643 -2.12 -8.11 -4.00
CA HIS A 643 -2.48 -6.87 -3.32
C HIS A 643 -3.67 -6.96 -2.35
N LEU A 644 -4.29 -8.13 -2.16
CA LEU A 644 -5.32 -8.33 -1.14
C LEU A 644 -4.66 -8.57 0.23
N ASP A 645 -5.30 -8.10 1.30
CA ASP A 645 -4.91 -8.47 2.65
C ASP A 645 -5.46 -9.86 3.02
N ILE A 646 -4.85 -10.47 4.03
CA ILE A 646 -5.17 -11.85 4.46
C ILE A 646 -6.67 -12.03 4.73
N ASP A 647 -7.32 -11.06 5.40
CA ASP A 647 -8.75 -11.11 5.69
C ASP A 647 -9.61 -11.07 4.42
N THR A 648 -9.17 -10.30 3.40
CA THR A 648 -9.88 -10.22 2.11
C THR A 648 -9.67 -11.49 1.28
N VAL A 649 -8.50 -12.13 1.35
CA VAL A 649 -8.26 -13.43 0.69
C VAL A 649 -9.16 -14.50 1.29
N ASP A 650 -9.31 -14.55 2.63
CA ASP A 650 -10.24 -15.49 3.28
C ASP A 650 -11.70 -15.25 2.85
N ALA A 651 -12.11 -13.98 2.79
CA ALA A 651 -13.44 -13.64 2.31
C ALA A 651 -13.65 -14.02 0.82
N LEU A 652 -12.58 -13.91 0.00
CA LEU A 652 -12.60 -14.34 -1.39
C LEU A 652 -12.74 -15.88 -1.50
N CYS A 653 -11.96 -16.64 -0.70
CA CYS A 653 -12.07 -18.10 -0.64
C CYS A 653 -13.51 -18.53 -0.29
N GLN A 654 -14.11 -17.91 0.73
CA GLN A 654 -15.47 -18.20 1.12
C GLN A 654 -16.47 -17.88 0.00
N ALA A 655 -16.36 -16.70 -0.60
CA ALA A 655 -17.24 -16.27 -1.68
C ALA A 655 -17.15 -17.16 -2.94
N LEU A 656 -15.94 -17.66 -3.26
CA LEU A 656 -15.73 -18.57 -4.38
C LEU A 656 -16.26 -19.97 -4.08
N ASN A 657 -16.19 -20.45 -2.84
CA ASN A 657 -16.79 -21.72 -2.43
C ASN A 657 -18.32 -21.69 -2.46
N GLU A 658 -18.92 -20.55 -2.11
CA GLU A 658 -20.36 -20.34 -2.17
C GLU A 658 -20.88 -20.11 -3.60
N PHE A 659 -20.01 -19.83 -4.56
CA PHE A 659 -20.40 -19.51 -5.93
C PHE A 659 -20.81 -20.77 -6.70
N GLU A 660 -22.00 -20.79 -7.32
CA GLU A 660 -22.57 -21.94 -8.06
C GLU A 660 -22.19 -21.98 -9.56
N GLY A 661 -21.19 -21.25 -10.00
CA GLY A 661 -20.67 -21.27 -11.38
C GLY A 661 -19.29 -21.89 -11.48
N GLY A 662 -18.81 -22.15 -12.70
CA GLY A 662 -17.44 -22.66 -12.97
C GLY A 662 -16.36 -21.68 -12.57
N ILE A 663 -15.25 -22.17 -12.07
CA ILE A 663 -14.08 -21.36 -11.70
C ILE A 663 -12.85 -21.93 -12.40
N LEU A 664 -12.10 -21.04 -13.07
CA LEU A 664 -10.75 -21.30 -13.49
C LEU A 664 -9.84 -20.24 -12.83
N LEU A 665 -8.99 -20.71 -11.96
CA LEU A 665 -8.13 -19.90 -11.10
C LEU A 665 -6.67 -20.04 -11.52
N VAL A 666 -6.01 -18.96 -11.87
CA VAL A 666 -4.56 -18.85 -11.93
C VAL A 666 -4.11 -18.20 -10.63
N SER A 667 -3.36 -18.90 -9.82
CA SER A 667 -2.81 -18.35 -8.58
C SER A 667 -1.55 -19.09 -8.14
N HIS A 668 -0.73 -18.41 -7.36
CA HIS A 668 0.41 -18.96 -6.65
C HIS A 668 0.16 -19.06 -5.13
N ASP A 669 -1.05 -18.69 -4.69
CA ASP A 669 -1.49 -18.79 -3.31
C ASP A 669 -2.02 -20.19 -3.00
N GLU A 670 -1.22 -20.94 -2.23
CA GLU A 670 -1.50 -22.32 -1.83
C GLU A 670 -2.86 -22.48 -1.16
N ARG A 671 -3.21 -21.52 -0.28
CA ARG A 671 -4.46 -21.55 0.47
C ARG A 671 -5.67 -21.38 -0.45
N LEU A 672 -5.59 -20.40 -1.37
CA LEU A 672 -6.67 -20.15 -2.32
C LEU A 672 -6.90 -21.36 -3.22
N ILE A 673 -5.83 -21.98 -3.72
CA ILE A 673 -5.91 -23.20 -4.55
C ILE A 673 -6.51 -24.35 -3.75
N SER A 674 -5.96 -24.65 -2.58
CA SER A 674 -6.36 -25.82 -1.78
C SER A 674 -7.81 -25.74 -1.26
N LEU A 675 -8.34 -24.52 -1.04
CA LEU A 675 -9.71 -24.35 -0.53
C LEU A 675 -10.77 -24.26 -1.62
N VAL A 676 -10.43 -23.84 -2.84
CA VAL A 676 -11.39 -23.50 -3.89
C VAL A 676 -11.37 -24.49 -5.04
N CYS A 677 -10.22 -25.10 -5.34
CA CYS A 677 -10.02 -25.92 -6.53
C CYS A 677 -9.91 -27.42 -6.18
N ASP A 678 -10.63 -28.22 -6.97
CA ASP A 678 -10.64 -29.69 -6.85
C ASP A 678 -9.74 -30.35 -7.92
N GLU A 679 -9.41 -29.61 -8.98
CA GLU A 679 -8.63 -30.09 -10.12
C GLU A 679 -7.46 -29.14 -10.40
N ILE A 680 -6.30 -29.70 -10.74
CA ILE A 680 -5.10 -28.94 -11.07
C ILE A 680 -4.73 -29.20 -12.54
N TRP A 681 -4.67 -28.13 -13.32
CA TRP A 681 -4.12 -28.18 -14.68
C TRP A 681 -2.72 -27.59 -14.71
N TYR A 682 -1.81 -28.27 -15.40
CA TYR A 682 -0.44 -27.82 -15.56
C TYR A 682 -0.02 -27.86 -17.02
N PHE A 683 0.97 -27.05 -17.37
CA PHE A 683 1.57 -27.03 -18.70
C PHE A 683 2.67 -28.07 -18.80
N ASP A 684 2.55 -28.96 -19.77
CA ASP A 684 3.54 -29.99 -20.11
C ASP A 684 4.23 -29.66 -21.44
N GLY A 685 5.52 -30.00 -21.56
CA GLY A 685 6.37 -29.76 -22.72
C GLY A 685 7.68 -29.07 -22.38
N GLU A 686 8.71 -29.28 -23.23
CA GLU A 686 10.04 -28.68 -23.07
C GLU A 686 10.02 -27.17 -23.36
N ASP A 687 11.03 -26.44 -22.86
CA ASP A 687 11.18 -25.01 -23.14
C ASP A 687 11.36 -24.81 -24.66
N ASN A 688 10.65 -23.81 -25.21
CA ASN A 688 10.55 -23.51 -26.64
C ASN A 688 9.69 -24.45 -27.50
N GLU A 689 9.06 -25.47 -26.94
CA GLU A 689 8.04 -26.27 -27.63
C GLU A 689 6.63 -25.80 -27.30
N PRO A 690 5.65 -26.03 -28.23
CA PRO A 690 4.25 -25.76 -27.94
C PRO A 690 3.78 -26.61 -26.75
N LYS A 691 3.17 -25.94 -25.75
CA LYS A 691 2.72 -26.59 -24.53
C LYS A 691 1.40 -27.32 -24.71
N GLU A 692 1.26 -28.44 -24.01
CA GLU A 692 0.00 -29.14 -23.78
C GLU A 692 -0.49 -28.88 -22.37
N ILE A 693 -1.79 -29.00 -22.13
CA ILE A 693 -2.38 -28.89 -20.80
C ILE A 693 -2.80 -30.26 -20.34
N LYS A 694 -2.35 -30.66 -19.17
CA LYS A 694 -2.69 -31.91 -18.52
C LYS A 694 -3.33 -31.67 -17.16
N SER A 695 -4.28 -32.55 -16.82
CA SER A 695 -4.84 -32.60 -15.46
C SER A 695 -3.91 -33.44 -14.58
N PHE A 696 -3.68 -33.00 -13.36
CA PHE A 696 -2.91 -33.71 -12.34
C PHE A 696 -3.84 -34.51 -11.44
N ASP A 697 -3.57 -35.82 -11.34
CA ASP A 697 -4.31 -36.73 -10.46
C ASP A 697 -3.71 -36.68 -9.04
N GLY A 698 -4.27 -35.88 -8.16
CA GLY A 698 -3.83 -35.73 -6.77
C GLY A 698 -4.13 -34.37 -6.17
N ASP A 699 -3.86 -34.24 -4.89
CA ASP A 699 -4.05 -33.00 -4.16
C ASP A 699 -2.93 -31.99 -4.42
N TRP A 700 -3.15 -30.73 -4.04
CA TRP A 700 -2.15 -29.66 -4.09
C TRP A 700 -0.84 -30.05 -3.37
N THR A 701 -0.95 -30.73 -2.23
CA THR A 701 0.22 -31.17 -1.46
C THR A 701 1.06 -32.21 -2.20
N ASP A 702 0.43 -33.06 -3.01
CA ASP A 702 1.10 -34.06 -3.82
C ASP A 702 1.74 -33.45 -5.06
N TYR A 703 1.09 -32.48 -5.67
CA TYR A 703 1.65 -31.67 -6.76
C TYR A 703 2.90 -30.91 -6.30
N LYS A 704 2.85 -30.29 -5.12
CA LYS A 704 4.01 -29.60 -4.51
C LYS A 704 5.20 -30.54 -4.28
N LYS A 705 4.96 -31.78 -3.80
CA LYS A 705 6.02 -32.79 -3.63
C LYS A 705 6.63 -33.23 -4.96
N GLN A 706 5.81 -33.37 -5.99
CA GLN A 706 6.31 -33.74 -7.32
C GLN A 706 7.22 -32.66 -7.91
N ILE A 707 6.84 -31.39 -7.84
CA ILE A 707 7.68 -30.26 -8.26
C ILE A 707 8.99 -30.22 -7.47
N TRP A 708 8.95 -30.56 -6.17
CA TRP A 708 10.13 -30.51 -5.32
C TRP A 708 11.13 -31.65 -5.59
N ASN A 709 10.65 -32.78 -6.12
CA ASN A 709 11.47 -33.92 -6.47
C ASN A 709 12.02 -33.90 -7.92
N LEU A 710 11.60 -32.89 -8.71
CA LEU A 710 12.16 -32.57 -10.02
C LEU A 710 13.27 -31.55 -9.90
#